data_f925301c52b2a99f7f0b5a691cbbb2fd
#
_entry.id   f925301c52b2a99f7f0b5a691cbbb2fd
#
_cell.length_a   1.000
_cell.length_b   1.000
_cell.length_c   1.000
_cell.angle_alpha   90.00
_cell.angle_beta   90.00
_cell.angle_gamma   90.00
#
_symmetry.space_group_name_H-M   'P 1'
#
loop_
_entity.id
_entity.type
_entity.pdbx_description
1 polymer ?
#
loop_
_entity_poly.entity_id
_entity_poly.type
_entity_poly.pdbx_seq_one_letter_code
_entity_poly.pdbx_strand_id
1 'polypeptide(L)'
;MQELIRQRRRAGFVGRSDERAAFRRNLDLAPEDERHRFLFHVHGNAGVGKTFLVRELEQVAREKGAFTTYVDERVGSVPEAMSEIGRQLGAQGCRFKELERLLATHRERRREAEAVAVATLEAEPEGPSAGSMAAARAGLAGLGMMPGVGAFAGVLDAAQLAEGADRLRAGLSARFRSQEDVQLVMHPERVLTPVLLNELTDAAAAAPWIVLFFDTYERTSPFLEGWLHEVMTGDRYGTLPATVVVVTAGQRPFDTARWGAFADFMTDVPLGPFTEAEARGLLAGKGVVAEPVVEEVLRLTGGLPVLVSTLAEQRPTDPDDISDPSATAVERFLKWEQDPVRRSAALACSLPRQLDMDVFRAAVDCPDDEVEQLFAWLRSLPFVTDRGDRLRYHDLVREAMLRMQRGRSPRGWVRQQGRLARIFGEWRAEPEAGRTDGELWSDEEWRELRLAESYHLLCAQARVALPLVLRDFVDACDTDDVTAARWARTLLDAGRDGDTEAVSRWGSELSRTLTEGGVPAALARLLSRATLDEPAQAHARVVRGSALRLLGDLEEALREYDRAVALDAGLARAYRGRSSVRGELGDYEAAVDDLDRAIALEPDNASAHSARGEYHRVLNHGDEALRDLDTGIELDPAHHSAWASRGAVRLTRGELDAARADLDRALDLKPDYTWALVRRARVWRGLGDAARQLADLDRAVTLQPDWPWGRCERGDALRNAGRLEESLRDYDHVLALAPEYASAHASRGAALSQLGRFEEALAALNRALDLDPDYTWALCRRAETHLALAAFDAAVADAERACASNPDDERARAVRDQVRGAAG
;
A
#
# COMPACT_ATOMS: atom_id res chain seq x y z
N MET A 1 19.20 -38.45 -10.89
CA MET A 1 17.74 -38.72 -10.95
C MET A 1 16.95 -37.50 -11.37
N GLN A 2 17.07 -36.37 -10.69
CA GLN A 2 16.39 -35.12 -11.06
C GLN A 2 16.69 -34.65 -12.50
N GLU A 3 17.92 -34.77 -12.97
CA GLU A 3 18.33 -34.49 -14.34
C GLU A 3 17.67 -35.42 -15.38
N LEU A 4 17.59 -36.71 -15.08
CA LEU A 4 16.88 -37.70 -15.90
C LEU A 4 15.35 -37.48 -15.92
N ILE A 5 14.77 -37.04 -14.81
CA ILE A 5 13.36 -36.64 -14.72
C ILE A 5 13.11 -35.38 -15.56
N ARG A 6 14.02 -34.39 -15.49
CA ARG A 6 13.98 -33.21 -16.33
C ARG A 6 14.13 -33.55 -17.82
N GLN A 7 15.08 -34.41 -18.19
CA GLN A 7 15.25 -34.87 -19.56
C GLN A 7 14.01 -35.64 -20.09
N ARG A 8 13.39 -36.51 -19.28
CA ARG A 8 12.15 -37.20 -19.66
C ARG A 8 10.96 -36.25 -19.80
N ARG A 9 10.86 -35.21 -18.97
CA ARG A 9 9.88 -34.11 -19.12
C ARG A 9 10.11 -33.31 -20.41
N ARG A 10 11.37 -33.06 -20.80
CA ARG A 10 11.75 -32.41 -22.07
C ARG A 10 11.34 -33.20 -23.32
N ALA A 11 11.46 -34.54 -23.26
CA ALA A 11 11.06 -35.40 -24.37
C ALA A 11 9.54 -35.39 -24.60
N GLY A 12 8.76 -34.84 -23.68
CA GLY A 12 7.31 -34.74 -23.76
C GLY A 12 6.75 -33.37 -24.16
N PHE A 13 7.61 -32.34 -24.27
CA PHE A 13 7.14 -31.04 -24.75
C PHE A 13 7.14 -31.01 -26.26
N VAL A 14 5.96 -30.93 -26.84
CA VAL A 14 5.76 -30.85 -28.30
C VAL A 14 4.99 -29.59 -28.63
N GLY A 15 5.39 -28.92 -29.70
CA GLY A 15 4.80 -27.66 -30.14
C GLY A 15 5.57 -26.42 -29.66
N ARG A 16 5.10 -25.27 -30.10
CA ARG A 16 5.68 -23.95 -29.79
C ARG A 16 7.18 -23.83 -30.13
N SER A 17 7.59 -24.54 -31.18
CA SER A 17 9.00 -24.57 -31.63
C SER A 17 9.47 -23.21 -32.12
N ASP A 18 8.58 -22.45 -32.73
CA ASP A 18 8.90 -21.16 -33.35
C ASP A 18 9.10 -20.07 -32.30
N GLU A 19 8.22 -20.06 -31.27
CA GLU A 19 8.32 -19.14 -30.13
C GLU A 19 9.59 -19.40 -29.31
N ARG A 20 9.90 -20.69 -29.05
CA ARG A 20 11.15 -21.09 -28.37
C ARG A 20 12.39 -20.73 -29.19
N ALA A 21 12.34 -20.96 -30.51
CA ALA A 21 13.44 -20.63 -31.40
C ALA A 21 13.64 -19.12 -31.54
N ALA A 22 12.56 -18.34 -31.55
CA ALA A 22 12.63 -16.90 -31.57
C ALA A 22 13.30 -16.35 -30.31
N PHE A 23 12.87 -16.83 -29.12
CA PHE A 23 13.47 -16.44 -27.86
C PHE A 23 14.95 -16.86 -27.73
N ARG A 24 15.28 -18.09 -28.18
CA ARG A 24 16.67 -18.57 -28.19
C ARG A 24 17.54 -17.70 -29.08
N ARG A 25 17.09 -17.37 -30.32
CA ARG A 25 17.79 -16.47 -31.22
C ARG A 25 17.99 -15.09 -30.63
N ASN A 26 17.02 -14.59 -29.90
CA ASN A 26 17.15 -13.28 -29.23
C ASN A 26 18.29 -13.26 -28.20
N LEU A 27 18.44 -14.32 -27.40
CA LEU A 27 19.55 -14.45 -26.45
C LEU A 27 20.91 -14.73 -27.11
N ASP A 28 20.95 -15.00 -28.39
CA ASP A 28 22.18 -15.14 -29.19
C ASP A 28 22.61 -13.80 -29.84
N LEU A 29 21.76 -12.78 -29.80
CA LEU A 29 22.07 -11.44 -30.29
C LEU A 29 22.72 -10.60 -29.20
N ALA A 30 23.62 -9.72 -29.56
CA ALA A 30 24.09 -8.69 -28.63
C ALA A 30 22.96 -7.68 -28.34
N PRO A 31 22.93 -7.05 -27.14
CA PRO A 31 21.90 -6.06 -26.80
C PRO A 31 21.83 -4.88 -27.78
N GLU A 32 22.95 -4.56 -28.45
CA GLU A 32 23.05 -3.46 -29.42
C GLU A 32 22.54 -3.84 -30.83
N ASP A 33 22.21 -5.10 -31.07
CA ASP A 33 21.65 -5.54 -32.36
C ASP A 33 20.19 -5.03 -32.48
N GLU A 34 19.87 -4.37 -33.58
CA GLU A 34 18.51 -3.81 -33.83
C GLU A 34 17.41 -4.88 -33.81
N ARG A 35 17.76 -6.13 -34.00
CA ARG A 35 16.82 -7.27 -33.93
C ARG A 35 16.61 -7.78 -32.51
N HIS A 36 17.43 -7.36 -31.52
CA HIS A 36 17.27 -7.76 -30.13
C HIS A 36 15.97 -7.20 -29.56
N ARG A 37 15.30 -7.99 -28.77
CA ARG A 37 14.04 -7.61 -28.09
C ARG A 37 14.20 -7.75 -26.57
N PHE A 38 13.83 -6.70 -25.87
CA PHE A 38 13.96 -6.63 -24.40
C PHE A 38 12.71 -7.14 -23.68
N LEU A 39 11.57 -7.23 -24.39
CA LEU A 39 10.30 -7.66 -23.81
C LEU A 39 9.62 -8.70 -24.71
N PHE A 40 9.24 -9.83 -24.12
CA PHE A 40 8.39 -10.84 -24.75
C PHE A 40 7.05 -10.89 -24.01
N HIS A 41 5.97 -10.61 -24.70
CA HIS A 41 4.62 -10.70 -24.13
C HIS A 41 3.88 -11.90 -24.71
N VAL A 42 3.74 -12.94 -23.87
CA VAL A 42 3.00 -14.15 -24.21
C VAL A 42 1.53 -13.96 -23.78
N HIS A 43 0.62 -13.98 -24.74
CA HIS A 43 -0.80 -13.80 -24.38
C HIS A 43 -1.72 -14.81 -25.09
N GLY A 44 -2.92 -14.98 -24.56
CA GLY A 44 -3.93 -15.89 -25.09
C GLY A 44 -4.86 -16.44 -24.02
N ASN A 45 -5.89 -17.18 -24.45
CA ASN A 45 -6.94 -17.69 -23.56
C ASN A 45 -6.38 -18.65 -22.49
N ALA A 46 -7.19 -18.93 -21.45
CA ALA A 46 -6.83 -19.92 -20.46
C ALA A 46 -6.69 -21.30 -21.08
N GLY A 47 -5.68 -22.08 -20.65
CA GLY A 47 -5.47 -23.45 -21.15
C GLY A 47 -4.67 -23.62 -22.42
N VAL A 48 -4.26 -22.53 -23.09
CA VAL A 48 -3.43 -22.56 -24.32
C VAL A 48 -1.96 -22.88 -24.06
N GLY A 49 -1.53 -23.03 -22.80
CA GLY A 49 -0.18 -23.44 -22.45
C GLY A 49 0.79 -22.30 -22.18
N LYS A 50 0.33 -21.06 -21.85
CA LYS A 50 1.19 -19.92 -21.54
C LYS A 50 2.24 -20.21 -20.47
N THR A 51 1.80 -20.64 -19.29
CA THR A 51 2.68 -21.01 -18.18
C THR A 51 3.68 -22.10 -18.56
N PHE A 52 3.27 -23.07 -19.38
CA PHE A 52 4.17 -24.10 -19.91
C PHE A 52 5.22 -23.51 -20.83
N LEU A 53 4.83 -22.64 -21.78
CA LEU A 53 5.79 -21.97 -22.66
C LEU A 53 6.76 -21.13 -21.84
N VAL A 54 6.28 -20.31 -20.88
CA VAL A 54 7.13 -19.50 -20.02
C VAL A 54 8.17 -20.35 -19.28
N ARG A 55 7.79 -21.53 -18.78
CA ARG A 55 8.73 -22.46 -18.14
C ARG A 55 9.75 -23.03 -19.11
N GLU A 56 9.37 -23.28 -20.35
CA GLU A 56 10.31 -23.69 -21.40
C GLU A 56 11.26 -22.54 -21.79
N LEU A 57 10.75 -21.29 -21.87
CA LEU A 57 11.59 -20.12 -22.10
C LEU A 57 12.57 -19.90 -20.93
N GLU A 58 12.10 -20.10 -19.67
CA GLU A 58 12.97 -20.06 -18.49
C GLU A 58 14.10 -21.11 -18.59
N GLN A 59 13.76 -22.31 -19.06
CA GLN A 59 14.76 -23.35 -19.28
C GLN A 59 15.74 -23.01 -20.40
N VAL A 60 15.26 -22.44 -21.52
CA VAL A 60 16.11 -21.93 -22.62
C VAL A 60 17.07 -20.86 -22.10
N ALA A 61 16.58 -19.93 -21.26
CA ALA A 61 17.42 -18.90 -20.65
C ALA A 61 18.53 -19.53 -19.77
N ARG A 62 18.19 -20.49 -18.93
CA ARG A 62 19.16 -21.23 -18.09
C ARG A 62 20.20 -21.99 -18.90
N GLU A 63 19.81 -22.61 -20.04
CA GLU A 63 20.73 -23.26 -20.96
C GLU A 63 21.74 -22.30 -21.60
N LYS A 64 21.36 -21.03 -21.72
CA LYS A 64 22.22 -19.93 -22.14
C LYS A 64 23.05 -19.32 -21.01
N GLY A 65 22.97 -19.86 -19.80
CA GLY A 65 23.70 -19.39 -18.63
C GLY A 65 23.09 -18.14 -17.98
N ALA A 66 21.83 -17.83 -18.30
CA ALA A 66 21.12 -16.70 -17.72
C ALA A 66 20.73 -16.95 -16.27
N PHE A 67 20.75 -15.89 -15.46
CA PHE A 67 20.00 -15.87 -14.21
C PHE A 67 18.53 -15.64 -14.51
N THR A 68 17.65 -16.34 -13.80
CA THR A 68 16.21 -16.28 -14.06
C THR A 68 15.42 -16.00 -12.78
N THR A 69 14.34 -15.23 -12.91
CA THR A 69 13.34 -15.06 -11.85
C THR A 69 11.95 -15.35 -12.38
N TYR A 70 11.07 -15.76 -11.49
CA TYR A 70 9.69 -16.09 -11.84
C TYR A 70 8.74 -15.49 -10.81
N VAL A 71 7.98 -14.51 -11.25
CA VAL A 71 6.98 -13.78 -10.44
C VAL A 71 5.59 -14.14 -10.97
N ASP A 72 4.65 -14.40 -10.08
CA ASP A 72 3.27 -14.77 -10.44
C ASP A 72 2.25 -14.06 -9.55
N GLU A 73 1.00 -14.45 -9.62
CA GLU A 73 -0.14 -13.88 -8.90
C GLU A 73 -0.07 -13.95 -7.36
N ARG A 74 0.99 -14.55 -6.79
CA ARG A 74 1.20 -14.56 -5.33
C ARG A 74 1.67 -13.23 -4.80
N VAL A 75 2.29 -12.41 -5.65
CA VAL A 75 2.66 -11.05 -5.29
C VAL A 75 1.44 -10.14 -5.42
N GLY A 76 1.25 -9.27 -4.45
CA GLY A 76 0.14 -8.30 -4.42
C GLY A 76 0.60 -6.84 -4.59
N SER A 77 1.93 -6.61 -4.70
CA SER A 77 2.49 -5.26 -4.81
C SER A 77 3.86 -5.26 -5.50
N VAL A 78 4.31 -4.09 -5.95
CA VAL A 78 5.65 -3.90 -6.54
C VAL A 78 6.77 -4.28 -5.55
N PRO A 79 6.75 -3.87 -4.27
CA PRO A 79 7.76 -4.31 -3.29
C PRO A 79 7.82 -5.83 -3.10
N GLU A 80 6.69 -6.53 -3.15
CA GLU A 80 6.66 -7.99 -3.07
C GLU A 80 7.29 -8.63 -4.32
N ALA A 81 7.00 -8.07 -5.51
CA ALA A 81 7.65 -8.53 -6.75
C ALA A 81 9.17 -8.34 -6.68
N MET A 82 9.65 -7.19 -6.20
CA MET A 82 11.08 -6.94 -5.99
C MET A 82 11.69 -7.91 -4.97
N SER A 83 10.95 -8.22 -3.88
CA SER A 83 11.37 -9.20 -2.86
C SER A 83 11.56 -10.58 -3.48
N GLU A 84 10.62 -11.01 -4.31
CA GLU A 84 10.69 -12.31 -4.97
C GLU A 84 11.83 -12.38 -6.01
N ILE A 85 12.05 -11.31 -6.78
CA ILE A 85 13.17 -11.17 -7.71
C ILE A 85 14.51 -11.30 -6.94
N GLY A 86 14.70 -10.50 -5.89
CA GLY A 86 15.93 -10.52 -5.10
C GLY A 86 16.18 -11.88 -4.44
N ARG A 87 15.14 -12.49 -3.88
CA ARG A 87 15.21 -13.83 -3.26
C ARG A 87 15.67 -14.91 -4.27
N GLN A 88 15.07 -14.92 -5.47
CA GLN A 88 15.39 -15.93 -6.48
C GLN A 88 16.78 -15.73 -7.07
N LEU A 89 17.21 -14.50 -7.34
CA LEU A 89 18.58 -14.22 -7.80
C LEU A 89 19.61 -14.50 -6.69
N GLY A 90 19.26 -14.21 -5.45
CA GLY A 90 20.05 -14.55 -4.27
C GLY A 90 20.31 -16.06 -4.17
N ALA A 91 19.31 -16.90 -4.43
CA ALA A 91 19.46 -18.36 -4.48
C ALA A 91 20.37 -18.85 -5.62
N GLN A 92 20.60 -18.04 -6.66
CA GLN A 92 21.50 -18.31 -7.78
C GLN A 92 22.92 -17.71 -7.56
N GLY A 93 23.19 -17.16 -6.38
CA GLY A 93 24.51 -16.68 -5.98
C GLY A 93 24.75 -15.18 -6.15
N CYS A 94 23.73 -14.42 -6.57
CA CYS A 94 23.78 -12.96 -6.63
C CYS A 94 23.66 -12.36 -5.22
N ARG A 95 24.06 -11.10 -5.06
CA ARG A 95 23.98 -10.41 -3.77
C ARG A 95 22.92 -9.30 -3.84
N PHE A 96 21.83 -9.46 -3.13
CA PHE A 96 20.73 -8.50 -3.01
C PHE A 96 20.55 -8.03 -1.56
N LYS A 97 21.68 -7.74 -0.89
CA LYS A 97 21.69 -7.45 0.56
C LYS A 97 21.03 -6.13 0.91
N GLU A 98 21.25 -5.11 0.12
CA GLU A 98 20.71 -3.78 0.38
C GLU A 98 19.19 -3.76 0.09
N LEU A 99 18.78 -4.38 -1.01
CA LEU A 99 17.36 -4.55 -1.32
C LEU A 99 16.64 -5.34 -0.22
N GLU A 100 17.19 -6.47 0.22
CA GLU A 100 16.61 -7.29 1.30
C GLU A 100 16.48 -6.49 2.60
N ARG A 101 17.52 -5.72 2.97
CA ARG A 101 17.52 -4.85 4.14
C ARG A 101 16.41 -3.79 4.04
N LEU A 102 16.30 -3.11 2.91
CA LEU A 102 15.29 -2.07 2.70
C LEU A 102 13.87 -2.64 2.63
N LEU A 103 13.69 -3.81 2.03
CA LEU A 103 12.40 -4.51 2.02
C LEU A 103 11.96 -4.96 3.42
N ALA A 104 12.91 -5.40 4.26
CA ALA A 104 12.62 -5.71 5.65
C ALA A 104 12.21 -4.45 6.42
N THR A 105 12.95 -3.35 6.23
CA THR A 105 12.62 -2.03 6.81
C THR A 105 11.26 -1.54 6.31
N HIS A 106 10.98 -1.65 5.00
CA HIS A 106 9.69 -1.28 4.41
C HIS A 106 8.52 -2.04 5.07
N ARG A 107 8.65 -3.36 5.24
CA ARG A 107 7.61 -4.17 5.90
C ARG A 107 7.37 -3.75 7.34
N GLU A 108 8.44 -3.48 8.09
CA GLU A 108 8.35 -2.99 9.47
C GLU A 108 7.70 -1.60 9.51
N ARG A 109 8.19 -0.65 8.70
CA ARG A 109 7.68 0.73 8.65
C ARG A 109 6.26 0.83 8.09
N ARG A 110 5.90 -0.03 7.15
CA ARG A 110 4.52 -0.11 6.66
C ARG A 110 3.57 -0.52 7.77
N ARG A 111 3.89 -1.54 8.58
CA ARG A 111 3.10 -1.93 9.76
C ARG A 111 2.99 -0.79 10.79
N GLU A 112 4.10 -0.07 11.02
CA GLU A 112 4.07 1.11 11.88
C GLU A 112 3.24 2.24 11.28
N ALA A 113 3.30 2.47 9.97
CA ALA A 113 2.53 3.50 9.27
C ALA A 113 1.02 3.19 9.27
N GLU A 114 0.64 1.93 9.10
CA GLU A 114 -0.74 1.47 9.20
C GLU A 114 -1.29 1.70 10.62
N ALA A 115 -0.48 1.48 11.66
CA ALA A 115 -0.81 1.82 13.05
C ALA A 115 -0.89 3.34 13.30
N VAL A 116 -0.16 4.14 12.52
CA VAL A 116 -0.14 5.64 12.64
C VAL A 116 -1.25 6.29 11.84
N ALA A 117 -1.59 5.74 10.68
CA ALA A 117 -2.71 6.25 9.89
C ALA A 117 -4.01 6.28 10.72
N VAL A 118 -4.08 5.40 11.73
CA VAL A 118 -5.15 5.39 12.73
C VAL A 118 -4.97 6.46 13.83
N ALA A 119 -3.74 6.94 14.08
CA ALA A 119 -3.41 7.74 15.28
C ALA A 119 -2.96 9.20 15.01
N THR A 120 -2.72 9.63 13.78
CA THR A 120 -1.92 10.84 13.55
C THR A 120 -2.49 11.86 12.57
N LEU A 121 -3.75 12.23 12.67
CA LEU A 121 -4.27 13.40 11.98
C LEU A 121 -4.73 14.49 12.96
N GLU A 122 -3.89 14.77 13.93
CA GLU A 122 -4.08 15.81 14.94
C GLU A 122 -3.18 17.03 14.67
N ALA A 123 -2.99 17.43 13.40
CA ALA A 123 -2.30 18.69 13.08
C ALA A 123 -3.25 19.65 12.38
N GLU A 124 -3.12 20.94 12.72
CA GLU A 124 -3.88 22.06 12.15
C GLU A 124 -3.95 22.00 10.61
N PRO A 125 -5.08 22.42 10.01
CA PRO A 125 -5.27 22.36 8.56
C PRO A 125 -4.37 23.38 7.87
N GLU A 126 -3.26 22.93 7.33
CA GLU A 126 -2.44 23.68 6.37
C GLU A 126 -2.78 23.24 4.96
N GLY A 127 -2.83 24.17 4.01
CA GLY A 127 -3.11 23.86 2.61
C GLY A 127 -2.03 22.95 1.99
N PRO A 128 -2.34 22.24 0.88
CA PRO A 128 -1.45 21.26 0.27
C PRO A 128 -0.15 21.92 -0.24
N SER A 129 0.98 21.26 -0.06
CA SER A 129 2.28 21.73 -0.52
C SER A 129 2.38 21.78 -2.05
N ALA A 130 3.26 22.65 -2.57
CA ALA A 130 3.53 22.71 -4.01
C ALA A 130 4.05 21.39 -4.57
N GLY A 131 4.78 20.60 -3.76
CA GLY A 131 5.25 19.26 -4.10
C GLY A 131 4.12 18.25 -4.22
N SER A 132 3.15 18.27 -3.28
CA SER A 132 1.97 17.41 -3.32
C SER A 132 1.00 17.81 -4.43
N MET A 133 0.85 19.12 -4.73
CA MET A 133 0.08 19.59 -5.87
C MET A 133 0.70 19.16 -7.21
N ALA A 134 2.02 19.23 -7.33
CA ALA A 134 2.73 18.71 -8.50
C ALA A 134 2.63 17.20 -8.61
N ALA A 135 2.76 16.48 -7.49
CA ALA A 135 2.58 15.04 -7.41
C ALA A 135 1.13 14.64 -7.73
N ALA A 136 0.13 15.36 -7.22
CA ALA A 136 -1.27 15.12 -7.54
C ALA A 136 -1.60 15.38 -9.01
N ARG A 137 -1.04 16.44 -9.61
CA ARG A 137 -1.20 16.76 -11.05
C ARG A 137 -0.46 15.79 -11.97
N ALA A 138 0.75 15.38 -11.60
CA ALA A 138 1.49 14.33 -12.32
C ALA A 138 0.92 12.93 -12.04
N GLY A 139 0.30 12.73 -10.92
CA GLY A 139 -0.11 11.47 -10.34
C GLY A 139 -1.54 11.05 -10.65
N LEU A 140 -2.36 11.86 -11.33
CA LEU A 140 -3.62 11.37 -11.93
C LEU A 140 -3.35 10.20 -12.90
N ALA A 141 -2.13 10.11 -13.44
CA ALA A 141 -1.65 8.96 -14.21
C ALA A 141 -0.88 7.91 -13.37
N GLY A 142 -0.39 8.25 -12.17
CA GLY A 142 0.48 7.41 -11.34
C GLY A 142 -0.06 7.04 -9.95
N LEU A 143 -1.17 7.62 -9.53
CA LEU A 143 -1.79 7.40 -8.19
C LEU A 143 -2.43 6.02 -8.01
N GLY A 144 -2.53 5.21 -9.07
CA GLY A 144 -2.87 3.79 -8.98
C GLY A 144 -1.86 2.94 -8.17
N MET A 145 -0.74 3.55 -7.75
CA MET A 145 0.36 2.86 -7.08
C MET A 145 0.52 3.20 -5.60
N MET A 146 -0.30 4.11 -5.05
CA MET A 146 -0.27 4.39 -3.60
C MET A 146 -1.27 3.45 -2.90
N PRO A 147 -0.87 2.69 -1.87
CA PRO A 147 -1.82 1.98 -1.03
C PRO A 147 -2.82 2.98 -0.45
N GLY A 148 -4.11 2.80 -0.73
CA GLY A 148 -5.20 3.65 -0.22
C GLY A 148 -5.59 4.86 -1.07
N VAL A 149 -4.88 5.24 -2.12
CA VAL A 149 -5.18 6.44 -2.93
C VAL A 149 -5.48 6.14 -4.41
N GLY A 150 -4.99 5.01 -4.92
CA GLY A 150 -5.06 4.69 -6.36
C GLY A 150 -6.46 4.49 -6.95
N ALA A 151 -7.45 4.21 -6.13
CA ALA A 151 -8.82 3.96 -6.59
C ALA A 151 -9.66 5.25 -6.78
N PHE A 152 -9.16 6.41 -6.37
CA PHE A 152 -9.93 7.67 -6.31
C PHE A 152 -9.51 8.70 -7.35
N ALA A 153 -8.50 8.42 -8.17
CA ALA A 153 -7.93 9.36 -9.14
C ALA A 153 -8.94 9.91 -10.19
N GLY A 154 -10.13 9.34 -10.28
CA GLY A 154 -11.17 9.78 -11.22
C GLY A 154 -12.29 10.64 -10.62
N VAL A 155 -12.34 10.84 -9.30
CA VAL A 155 -13.50 11.45 -8.62
C VAL A 155 -13.13 12.65 -7.73
N LEU A 156 -11.86 12.80 -7.35
CA LEU A 156 -11.41 13.87 -6.43
C LEU A 156 -10.65 14.97 -7.16
N ASP A 157 -10.84 16.21 -6.71
CA ASP A 157 -10.02 17.36 -7.12
C ASP A 157 -8.55 17.13 -6.71
N ALA A 158 -7.62 17.55 -7.58
CA ALA A 158 -6.18 17.41 -7.33
C ALA A 158 -5.73 18.08 -6.01
N ALA A 159 -6.46 19.11 -5.54
CA ALA A 159 -6.20 19.81 -4.29
C ALA A 159 -6.52 18.91 -3.07
N GLN A 160 -7.66 18.22 -3.07
CA GLN A 160 -8.07 17.32 -1.98
C GLN A 160 -7.15 16.10 -1.85
N LEU A 161 -6.71 15.55 -2.99
CA LEU A 161 -5.71 14.47 -2.99
C LEU A 161 -4.36 14.92 -2.45
N ALA A 162 -3.94 16.14 -2.81
CA ALA A 162 -2.69 16.70 -2.33
C ALA A 162 -2.72 16.96 -0.82
N GLU A 163 -3.84 17.48 -0.31
CA GLU A 163 -4.02 17.75 1.12
C GLU A 163 -4.04 16.47 1.95
N GLY A 164 -4.74 15.42 1.50
CA GLY A 164 -4.70 14.10 2.13
C GLY A 164 -3.30 13.48 2.14
N ALA A 165 -2.57 13.62 1.02
CA ALA A 165 -1.18 13.15 0.91
C ALA A 165 -0.23 13.94 1.83
N ASP A 166 -0.44 15.24 2.01
CA ASP A 166 0.36 16.08 2.91
C ASP A 166 0.10 15.73 4.38
N ARG A 167 -1.15 15.50 4.77
CA ARG A 167 -1.52 15.07 6.13
C ARG A 167 -0.91 13.70 6.46
N LEU A 168 -1.02 12.74 5.56
CA LEU A 168 -0.38 11.43 5.72
C LEU A 168 1.14 11.58 5.82
N ARG A 169 1.75 12.40 4.96
CA ARG A 169 3.19 12.69 4.99
C ARG A 169 3.61 13.34 6.29
N ALA A 170 2.85 14.31 6.79
CA ALA A 170 3.10 14.95 8.08
C ALA A 170 2.99 13.96 9.25
N GLY A 171 1.97 13.11 9.27
CA GLY A 171 1.79 12.05 10.25
C GLY A 171 2.94 11.04 10.24
N LEU A 172 3.35 10.58 9.06
CA LEU A 172 4.49 9.67 8.90
C LEU A 172 5.81 10.34 9.26
N SER A 173 6.01 11.62 8.88
CA SER A 173 7.20 12.39 9.26
C SER A 173 7.29 12.63 10.76
N ALA A 174 6.15 12.68 11.42
CA ALA A 174 6.09 12.78 12.87
C ALA A 174 6.50 11.49 13.60
N ARG A 175 6.39 10.31 12.99
CA ARG A 175 6.68 9.01 13.61
C ARG A 175 8.01 8.38 13.19
N PHE A 176 8.45 8.56 11.97
CA PHE A 176 9.65 7.90 11.47
C PHE A 176 10.93 8.66 11.77
N ARG A 177 12.01 7.92 12.05
CA ARG A 177 13.32 8.48 12.44
C ARG A 177 14.05 9.21 11.32
N SER A 178 13.68 8.96 10.08
CA SER A 178 14.32 9.58 8.92
C SER A 178 13.32 9.91 7.83
N GLN A 179 13.62 10.90 7.02
CA GLN A 179 12.86 11.22 5.81
C GLN A 179 12.92 10.06 4.80
N GLU A 180 13.97 9.26 4.84
CA GLU A 180 14.12 8.07 4.01
C GLU A 180 13.07 7.01 4.35
N ASP A 181 12.77 6.80 5.65
CA ASP A 181 11.71 5.86 6.08
C ASP A 181 10.32 6.33 5.60
N VAL A 182 10.07 7.64 5.63
CA VAL A 182 8.82 8.22 5.09
C VAL A 182 8.71 7.97 3.59
N GLN A 183 9.80 8.24 2.85
CA GLN A 183 9.83 7.99 1.40
C GLN A 183 9.68 6.50 1.08
N LEU A 184 10.27 5.63 1.90
CA LEU A 184 10.19 4.19 1.73
C LEU A 184 8.76 3.66 1.91
N VAL A 185 7.95 4.29 2.77
CA VAL A 185 6.54 3.92 2.97
C VAL A 185 5.63 4.57 1.94
N MET A 186 5.81 5.87 1.69
CA MET A 186 4.94 6.64 0.80
C MET A 186 5.17 6.33 -0.68
N HIS A 187 6.41 6.06 -1.04
CA HIS A 187 6.84 5.84 -2.43
C HIS A 187 7.88 4.72 -2.51
N PRO A 188 7.51 3.48 -2.07
CA PRO A 188 8.45 2.37 -2.00
C PRO A 188 9.17 2.12 -3.33
N GLU A 189 8.48 2.30 -4.45
CA GLU A 189 9.08 2.12 -5.77
C GLU A 189 10.23 3.10 -6.03
N ARG A 190 10.12 4.35 -5.54
CA ARG A 190 11.17 5.37 -5.74
C ARG A 190 12.45 5.05 -4.97
N VAL A 191 12.32 4.37 -3.84
CA VAL A 191 13.45 4.01 -2.97
C VAL A 191 14.02 2.64 -3.33
N LEU A 192 13.13 1.66 -3.55
CA LEU A 192 13.52 0.27 -3.79
C LEU A 192 13.99 0.02 -5.22
N THR A 193 13.36 0.65 -6.22
CA THR A 193 13.69 0.39 -7.63
C THR A 193 15.13 0.77 -7.99
N PRO A 194 15.66 1.94 -7.60
CA PRO A 194 17.07 2.26 -7.86
C PRO A 194 18.04 1.25 -7.25
N VAL A 195 17.74 0.73 -6.07
CA VAL A 195 18.56 -0.29 -5.40
C VAL A 195 18.48 -1.61 -6.15
N LEU A 196 17.27 -2.03 -6.53
CA LEU A 196 17.07 -3.21 -7.37
C LEU A 196 17.87 -3.10 -8.68
N LEU A 197 17.80 -1.96 -9.39
CA LEU A 197 18.51 -1.74 -10.65
C LEU A 197 20.03 -1.77 -10.48
N ASN A 198 20.55 -1.19 -9.41
CA ASN A 198 21.98 -1.23 -9.09
C ASN A 198 22.45 -2.67 -8.79
N GLU A 199 21.70 -3.43 -7.98
CA GLU A 199 22.05 -4.82 -7.67
C GLU A 199 21.82 -5.76 -8.86
N LEU A 200 20.87 -5.46 -9.77
CA LEU A 200 20.75 -6.12 -11.07
C LEU A 200 21.96 -5.81 -11.98
N THR A 201 22.49 -4.60 -11.93
CA THR A 201 23.71 -4.23 -12.68
C THR A 201 24.91 -5.02 -12.19
N ASP A 202 25.05 -5.18 -10.88
CA ASP A 202 26.10 -6.02 -10.29
C ASP A 202 25.91 -7.50 -10.67
N ALA A 203 24.67 -7.99 -10.66
CA ALA A 203 24.33 -9.35 -11.05
C ALA A 203 24.59 -9.60 -12.56
N ALA A 204 24.34 -8.61 -13.40
CA ALA A 204 24.58 -8.65 -14.85
C ALA A 204 26.06 -8.84 -15.21
N ALA A 205 26.99 -8.47 -14.32
CA ALA A 205 28.42 -8.73 -14.51
C ALA A 205 28.79 -10.23 -14.32
N ALA A 206 27.92 -11.02 -13.69
CA ALA A 206 28.19 -12.43 -13.36
C ALA A 206 27.51 -13.43 -14.31
N ALA A 207 26.58 -12.98 -15.17
CA ALA A 207 25.88 -13.83 -16.13
C ALA A 207 25.70 -13.09 -17.47
N PRO A 208 25.63 -13.81 -18.60
CA PRO A 208 25.42 -13.19 -19.92
C PRO A 208 24.06 -12.49 -20.04
N TRP A 209 23.06 -13.02 -19.33
CA TRP A 209 21.68 -12.52 -19.33
C TRP A 209 21.04 -12.64 -17.95
N ILE A 210 20.11 -11.72 -17.64
CA ILE A 210 19.14 -11.86 -16.57
C ILE A 210 17.76 -11.87 -17.23
N VAL A 211 16.92 -12.86 -16.93
CA VAL A 211 15.58 -12.94 -17.50
C VAL A 211 14.54 -12.91 -16.38
N LEU A 212 13.69 -11.91 -16.43
CA LEU A 212 12.62 -11.71 -15.45
C LEU A 212 11.30 -12.20 -16.06
N PHE A 213 10.74 -13.24 -15.47
CA PHE A 213 9.46 -13.84 -15.90
C PHE A 213 8.33 -13.40 -15.00
N PHE A 214 7.25 -12.86 -15.60
CA PHE A 214 6.01 -12.47 -14.93
C PHE A 214 4.85 -13.29 -15.53
N ASP A 215 4.40 -14.30 -14.80
CA ASP A 215 3.26 -15.14 -15.22
C ASP A 215 1.95 -14.66 -14.59
N THR A 216 0.82 -15.06 -15.18
CA THR A 216 -0.53 -14.58 -14.76
C THR A 216 -0.61 -13.05 -14.73
N TYR A 217 -0.01 -12.40 -15.73
CA TYR A 217 0.15 -10.95 -15.79
C TYR A 217 -1.18 -10.20 -15.75
N GLU A 218 -2.28 -10.78 -16.24
CA GLU A 218 -3.63 -10.22 -16.10
C GLU A 218 -4.06 -9.96 -14.65
N ARG A 219 -3.44 -10.62 -13.67
CA ARG A 219 -3.71 -10.43 -12.24
C ARG A 219 -2.74 -9.48 -11.56
N THR A 220 -1.54 -9.35 -12.09
CA THR A 220 -0.50 -8.50 -11.52
C THR A 220 -0.35 -7.17 -12.25
N SER A 221 -0.81 -7.06 -13.49
CA SER A 221 -0.74 -5.82 -14.29
C SER A 221 -1.35 -4.59 -13.62
N PRO A 222 -2.45 -4.66 -12.83
CA PRO A 222 -3.01 -3.47 -12.21
C PRO A 222 -2.01 -2.67 -11.37
N PHE A 223 -1.01 -3.32 -10.78
CA PHE A 223 0.04 -2.66 -9.99
C PHE A 223 1.44 -2.77 -10.61
N LEU A 224 1.73 -3.79 -11.43
CA LEU A 224 3.07 -3.96 -12.03
C LEU A 224 3.26 -3.22 -13.35
N GLU A 225 2.21 -3.05 -14.16
CA GLU A 225 2.35 -2.57 -15.54
C GLU A 225 2.95 -1.16 -15.62
N GLY A 226 2.48 -0.23 -14.79
CA GLY A 226 3.01 1.12 -14.75
C GLY A 226 4.46 1.17 -14.27
N TRP A 227 4.79 0.39 -13.25
CA TRP A 227 6.16 0.27 -12.76
C TRP A 227 7.09 -0.38 -13.80
N LEU A 228 6.66 -1.48 -14.41
CA LEU A 228 7.44 -2.19 -15.42
C LEU A 228 7.70 -1.31 -16.65
N HIS A 229 6.67 -0.61 -17.11
CA HIS A 229 6.78 0.34 -18.20
C HIS A 229 7.82 1.42 -17.88
N GLU A 230 7.75 2.06 -16.72
CA GLU A 230 8.69 3.11 -16.31
C GLU A 230 10.12 2.59 -16.17
N VAL A 231 10.31 1.37 -15.63
CA VAL A 231 11.63 0.72 -15.51
C VAL A 231 12.25 0.43 -16.88
N MET A 232 11.43 0.08 -17.88
CA MET A 232 11.90 -0.29 -19.22
C MET A 232 12.06 0.89 -20.18
N THR A 233 11.28 1.96 -20.00
CA THR A 233 11.21 3.08 -20.97
C THR A 233 11.67 4.41 -20.41
N GLY A 234 11.64 4.57 -19.08
CA GLY A 234 11.99 5.80 -18.37
C GLY A 234 13.39 5.76 -17.76
N ASP A 235 13.83 6.93 -17.29
CA ASP A 235 15.11 7.11 -16.58
C ASP A 235 14.91 7.45 -15.09
N ARG A 236 13.66 7.53 -14.65
CA ARG A 236 13.26 7.98 -13.31
C ARG A 236 13.91 7.22 -12.17
N TYR A 237 14.11 5.92 -12.34
CA TYR A 237 14.64 5.02 -11.30
C TYR A 237 16.11 4.66 -11.52
N GLY A 238 16.70 5.08 -12.60
CA GLY A 238 18.02 4.69 -13.03
C GLY A 238 17.97 3.82 -14.31
N THR A 239 19.10 3.21 -14.65
CA THR A 239 19.24 2.47 -15.91
C THR A 239 19.10 0.97 -15.67
N LEU A 240 18.19 0.33 -16.38
CA LEU A 240 18.10 -1.13 -16.43
C LEU A 240 19.26 -1.67 -17.30
N PRO A 241 20.04 -2.67 -16.84
CA PRO A 241 21.10 -3.26 -17.66
C PRO A 241 20.57 -3.80 -18.99
N ALA A 242 21.26 -3.52 -20.08
CA ALA A 242 20.87 -3.97 -21.42
C ALA A 242 20.83 -5.50 -21.59
N THR A 243 21.44 -6.24 -20.68
CA THR A 243 21.39 -7.70 -20.61
C THR A 243 20.17 -8.24 -19.86
N VAL A 244 19.24 -7.39 -19.44
CA VAL A 244 17.98 -7.81 -18.83
C VAL A 244 16.92 -7.97 -19.92
N VAL A 245 16.29 -9.15 -19.95
CA VAL A 245 15.13 -9.45 -20.81
C VAL A 245 13.94 -9.73 -19.92
N VAL A 246 12.80 -9.16 -20.25
CA VAL A 246 11.55 -9.36 -19.54
C VAL A 246 10.62 -10.26 -20.35
N VAL A 247 9.98 -11.21 -19.69
CA VAL A 247 8.96 -12.07 -20.28
C VAL A 247 7.69 -11.97 -19.43
N THR A 248 6.61 -11.51 -20.03
CA THR A 248 5.30 -11.44 -19.37
C THR A 248 4.33 -12.44 -20.00
N ALA A 249 3.45 -13.03 -19.20
CA ALA A 249 2.42 -13.94 -19.72
C ALA A 249 1.04 -13.60 -19.14
N GLY A 250 0.10 -13.21 -20.01
CA GLY A 250 -1.25 -12.74 -19.65
C GLY A 250 -2.34 -13.26 -20.58
N GLN A 251 -3.57 -12.84 -20.34
CA GLN A 251 -4.71 -13.24 -21.18
C GLN A 251 -4.95 -12.29 -22.34
N ARG A 252 -4.53 -11.02 -22.23
CA ARG A 252 -4.76 -9.96 -23.22
C ARG A 252 -3.45 -9.46 -23.79
N PRO A 253 -3.43 -8.94 -25.01
CA PRO A 253 -2.28 -8.20 -25.54
C PRO A 253 -2.03 -6.94 -24.68
N PHE A 254 -0.83 -6.39 -24.76
CA PHE A 254 -0.53 -5.11 -24.15
C PHE A 254 -1.36 -3.97 -24.74
N ASP A 255 -1.65 -2.98 -23.91
CA ASP A 255 -2.31 -1.75 -24.36
C ASP A 255 -1.37 -0.96 -25.29
N THR A 256 -1.78 -0.83 -26.54
CA THR A 256 -1.02 -0.09 -27.57
C THR A 256 -0.90 1.40 -27.25
N ALA A 257 -1.84 1.97 -26.49
CA ALA A 257 -1.74 3.37 -26.05
C ALA A 257 -0.56 3.59 -25.09
N ARG A 258 -0.23 2.60 -24.25
CA ARG A 258 0.89 2.66 -23.32
C ARG A 258 2.19 2.15 -23.91
N TRP A 259 2.16 1.01 -24.59
CA TRP A 259 3.36 0.29 -25.04
C TRP A 259 3.72 0.57 -26.50
N GLY A 260 2.90 1.33 -27.26
CA GLY A 260 3.12 1.58 -28.68
C GLY A 260 4.49 2.19 -29.02
N ALA A 261 5.00 3.08 -28.16
CA ALA A 261 6.35 3.66 -28.35
C ALA A 261 7.49 2.65 -28.12
N PHE A 262 7.21 1.52 -27.46
CA PHE A 262 8.18 0.45 -27.18
C PHE A 262 8.02 -0.77 -28.12
N ALA A 263 7.11 -0.70 -29.10
CA ALA A 263 6.75 -1.81 -29.97
C ALA A 263 7.96 -2.40 -30.72
N ASP A 264 8.90 -1.56 -31.14
CA ASP A 264 10.12 -2.00 -31.88
C ASP A 264 11.11 -2.77 -30.99
N PHE A 265 10.96 -2.71 -29.67
CA PHE A 265 11.83 -3.36 -28.68
C PHE A 265 11.15 -4.56 -28.00
N MET A 266 9.95 -4.93 -28.43
CA MET A 266 9.21 -6.05 -27.90
C MET A 266 8.80 -7.07 -28.96
N THR A 267 8.49 -8.27 -28.48
CA THR A 267 7.85 -9.32 -29.28
C THR A 267 6.52 -9.69 -28.66
N ASP A 268 5.44 -9.53 -29.40
CA ASP A 268 4.13 -10.03 -29.04
C ASP A 268 3.99 -11.49 -29.47
N VAL A 269 3.60 -12.36 -28.54
CA VAL A 269 3.54 -13.82 -28.75
C VAL A 269 2.11 -14.30 -28.49
N PRO A 270 1.20 -14.18 -29.46
CA PRO A 270 -0.16 -14.66 -29.31
C PRO A 270 -0.22 -16.19 -29.32
N LEU A 271 -0.79 -16.78 -28.26
CA LEU A 271 -0.98 -18.21 -28.17
C LEU A 271 -2.44 -18.62 -28.41
N GLY A 272 -2.63 -19.41 -29.43
CA GLY A 272 -3.86 -20.15 -29.69
C GLY A 272 -3.82 -21.61 -29.20
N PRO A 273 -4.86 -22.40 -29.47
CA PRO A 273 -4.79 -23.85 -29.38
C PRO A 273 -3.61 -24.41 -30.20
N PHE A 274 -3.17 -25.59 -29.90
CA PHE A 274 -2.19 -26.29 -30.78
C PHE A 274 -2.71 -26.35 -32.20
N THR A 275 -1.82 -26.16 -33.14
CA THR A 275 -2.07 -26.55 -34.53
C THR A 275 -2.28 -28.06 -34.60
N GLU A 276 -2.93 -28.53 -35.63
CA GLU A 276 -3.13 -29.97 -35.82
C GLU A 276 -1.79 -30.72 -35.82
N ALA A 277 -0.75 -30.15 -36.44
CA ALA A 277 0.58 -30.76 -36.44
C ALA A 277 1.21 -30.85 -35.05
N GLU A 278 1.07 -29.82 -34.23
CA GLU A 278 1.58 -29.82 -32.86
C GLU A 278 0.83 -30.84 -31.99
N ALA A 279 -0.51 -30.87 -32.08
CA ALA A 279 -1.31 -31.81 -31.32
C ALA A 279 -1.01 -33.26 -31.74
N ARG A 280 -0.89 -33.51 -33.06
CA ARG A 280 -0.46 -34.83 -33.60
C ARG A 280 0.94 -35.22 -33.13
N GLY A 281 1.86 -34.26 -33.10
CA GLY A 281 3.22 -34.44 -32.58
C GLY A 281 3.22 -34.86 -31.11
N LEU A 282 2.40 -34.20 -30.29
CA LEU A 282 2.25 -34.55 -28.88
C LEU A 282 1.68 -35.96 -28.70
N LEU A 283 0.60 -36.25 -29.44
CA LEU A 283 -0.06 -37.58 -29.40
C LEU A 283 0.91 -38.71 -29.84
N ALA A 284 1.64 -38.50 -30.94
CA ALA A 284 2.65 -39.48 -31.43
C ALA A 284 3.79 -39.69 -30.44
N GLY A 285 4.28 -38.60 -29.81
CA GLY A 285 5.31 -38.65 -28.76
C GLY A 285 4.87 -39.44 -27.52
N LYS A 286 3.56 -39.57 -27.28
CA LYS A 286 2.96 -40.36 -26.21
C LYS A 286 2.50 -41.78 -26.68
N GLY A 287 2.69 -42.09 -27.97
CA GLY A 287 2.36 -43.37 -28.54
C GLY A 287 0.92 -43.49 -29.03
N VAL A 288 0.18 -42.40 -29.15
CA VAL A 288 -1.18 -42.35 -29.76
C VAL A 288 -1.00 -42.00 -31.22
N VAL A 289 -1.09 -43.02 -32.10
CA VAL A 289 -0.79 -42.90 -33.54
C VAL A 289 -1.93 -43.40 -34.45
N ALA A 290 -2.94 -44.06 -33.87
CA ALA A 290 -4.08 -44.54 -34.66
C ALA A 290 -4.92 -43.36 -35.14
N GLU A 291 -5.05 -43.20 -36.47
CA GLU A 291 -5.70 -42.06 -37.08
C GLU A 291 -7.12 -41.79 -36.53
N PRO A 292 -8.02 -42.78 -36.43
CA PRO A 292 -9.36 -42.54 -35.87
C PRO A 292 -9.34 -41.99 -34.43
N VAL A 293 -8.37 -42.45 -33.62
CA VAL A 293 -8.18 -41.98 -32.26
C VAL A 293 -7.64 -40.54 -32.22
N VAL A 294 -6.67 -40.24 -33.08
CA VAL A 294 -6.09 -38.90 -33.20
C VAL A 294 -7.14 -37.89 -33.64
N GLU A 295 -7.96 -38.25 -34.68
CA GLU A 295 -9.05 -37.38 -35.15
C GLU A 295 -10.07 -37.10 -34.04
N GLU A 296 -10.45 -38.11 -33.30
CA GLU A 296 -11.43 -37.97 -32.22
C GLU A 296 -10.88 -37.13 -31.07
N VAL A 297 -9.60 -37.29 -30.68
CA VAL A 297 -8.94 -36.45 -29.69
C VAL A 297 -8.92 -34.99 -30.17
N LEU A 298 -8.54 -34.73 -31.41
CA LEU A 298 -8.50 -33.38 -31.98
C LEU A 298 -9.90 -32.75 -32.02
N ARG A 299 -10.88 -33.53 -32.45
CA ARG A 299 -12.29 -33.08 -32.50
C ARG A 299 -12.80 -32.70 -31.09
N LEU A 300 -12.51 -33.50 -30.09
CA LEU A 300 -13.01 -33.32 -28.72
C LEU A 300 -12.24 -32.24 -27.91
N THR A 301 -10.95 -32.07 -28.20
CA THR A 301 -10.11 -31.09 -27.46
C THR A 301 -10.05 -29.71 -28.11
N GLY A 302 -10.42 -29.60 -29.40
CA GLY A 302 -10.23 -28.38 -30.18
C GLY A 302 -8.76 -27.93 -30.19
N GLY A 303 -7.82 -28.87 -30.01
CA GLY A 303 -6.40 -28.57 -29.94
C GLY A 303 -5.94 -27.89 -28.64
N LEU A 304 -6.78 -27.75 -27.62
CA LEU A 304 -6.37 -27.17 -26.34
C LEU A 304 -5.24 -28.01 -25.68
N PRO A 305 -4.03 -27.45 -25.51
CA PRO A 305 -2.86 -28.21 -25.07
C PRO A 305 -3.06 -29.05 -23.81
N VAL A 306 -3.75 -28.52 -22.83
CA VAL A 306 -4.04 -29.23 -21.57
C VAL A 306 -4.90 -30.45 -21.79
N LEU A 307 -5.92 -30.35 -22.65
CA LEU A 307 -6.84 -31.46 -22.92
C LEU A 307 -6.17 -32.51 -23.81
N VAL A 308 -5.44 -32.08 -24.85
CA VAL A 308 -4.65 -32.96 -25.72
C VAL A 308 -3.63 -33.75 -24.90
N SER A 309 -2.91 -33.08 -24.02
CA SER A 309 -1.91 -33.73 -23.15
C SER A 309 -2.56 -34.75 -22.21
N THR A 310 -3.70 -34.39 -21.61
CA THR A 310 -4.41 -35.29 -20.68
C THR A 310 -4.88 -36.55 -21.39
N LEU A 311 -5.44 -36.42 -22.60
CA LEU A 311 -5.87 -37.58 -23.39
C LEU A 311 -4.69 -38.40 -23.94
N ALA A 312 -3.60 -37.73 -24.33
CA ALA A 312 -2.37 -38.37 -24.80
C ALA A 312 -1.71 -39.24 -23.71
N GLU A 313 -1.72 -38.82 -22.44
CA GLU A 313 -1.19 -39.61 -21.34
C GLU A 313 -1.93 -40.95 -21.14
N GLN A 314 -3.22 -40.98 -21.51
CA GLN A 314 -4.06 -42.19 -21.40
C GLN A 314 -3.78 -43.23 -22.47
N ARG A 315 -3.12 -42.82 -23.57
CA ARG A 315 -2.81 -43.68 -24.72
C ARG A 315 -4.04 -44.45 -25.24
N PRO A 316 -5.17 -43.79 -25.56
CA PRO A 316 -6.35 -44.47 -26.07
C PRO A 316 -6.01 -45.21 -27.35
N THR A 317 -6.58 -46.41 -27.50
CA THR A 317 -6.36 -47.28 -28.66
C THR A 317 -7.59 -47.40 -29.56
N ASP A 318 -8.77 -47.03 -29.04
CA ASP A 318 -10.06 -47.05 -29.76
C ASP A 318 -10.76 -45.70 -29.62
N PRO A 319 -11.38 -45.13 -30.65
CA PRO A 319 -12.18 -43.90 -30.60
C PRO A 319 -13.34 -43.97 -29.57
N ASP A 320 -13.95 -45.14 -29.41
CA ASP A 320 -15.04 -45.34 -28.44
C ASP A 320 -14.58 -45.23 -26.97
N ASP A 321 -13.28 -45.33 -26.73
CA ASP A 321 -12.68 -45.07 -25.43
C ASP A 321 -12.62 -43.57 -25.11
N ILE A 322 -12.87 -42.69 -26.10
CA ILE A 322 -12.73 -41.24 -25.97
C ILE A 322 -14.12 -40.61 -25.82
N SER A 323 -14.50 -40.13 -24.66
CA SER A 323 -15.71 -39.29 -24.45
C SER A 323 -15.38 -37.80 -24.31
N ASP A 324 -16.42 -36.93 -24.34
CA ASP A 324 -16.26 -35.46 -24.29
C ASP A 324 -15.31 -35.01 -23.20
N PRO A 325 -14.20 -34.34 -23.52
CA PRO A 325 -13.18 -33.97 -22.57
C PRO A 325 -13.54 -32.81 -21.67
N SER A 326 -14.50 -31.95 -22.01
CA SER A 326 -14.87 -30.79 -21.20
C SER A 326 -15.51 -31.18 -19.85
N ALA A 327 -16.19 -32.30 -19.79
CA ALA A 327 -16.75 -32.87 -18.57
C ALA A 327 -15.93 -34.04 -18.02
N THR A 328 -15.11 -34.68 -18.83
CA THR A 328 -14.60 -36.00 -18.58
C THR A 328 -13.10 -36.20 -18.72
N ALA A 329 -12.30 -35.20 -19.14
CA ALA A 329 -10.85 -35.33 -19.18
C ALA A 329 -10.31 -35.76 -17.81
N VAL A 330 -10.84 -35.17 -16.74
CA VAL A 330 -10.52 -35.54 -15.37
C VAL A 330 -11.07 -36.88 -14.96
N GLU A 331 -12.33 -37.18 -15.35
CA GLU A 331 -12.96 -38.48 -15.04
C GLU A 331 -12.23 -39.61 -15.73
N ARG A 332 -11.74 -39.38 -16.96
CA ARG A 332 -10.94 -40.40 -17.68
C ARG A 332 -9.55 -40.57 -17.11
N PHE A 333 -8.87 -39.44 -16.74
CA PHE A 333 -7.62 -39.58 -16.02
C PHE A 333 -7.78 -40.44 -14.76
N LEU A 334 -8.81 -40.17 -13.96
CA LEU A 334 -9.11 -40.93 -12.74
C LEU A 334 -9.66 -42.34 -13.02
N LYS A 335 -10.26 -42.58 -14.19
CA LYS A 335 -10.71 -43.90 -14.62
C LYS A 335 -9.53 -44.83 -14.96
N TRP A 336 -8.46 -44.28 -15.53
CA TRP A 336 -7.24 -45.01 -15.90
C TRP A 336 -6.22 -45.17 -14.77
N GLU A 337 -6.28 -44.34 -13.77
CA GLU A 337 -5.59 -44.57 -12.51
C GLU A 337 -6.37 -45.69 -11.76
N GLN A 338 -5.82 -46.88 -11.76
CA GLN A 338 -6.49 -48.05 -11.19
C GLN A 338 -6.42 -48.07 -9.68
N ASP A 339 -5.47 -47.35 -9.07
CA ASP A 339 -5.36 -47.26 -7.63
C ASP A 339 -6.47 -46.35 -7.06
N PRO A 340 -7.41 -46.88 -6.28
CA PRO A 340 -8.51 -46.14 -5.71
C PRO A 340 -8.04 -45.05 -4.71
N VAL A 341 -6.88 -45.26 -4.05
CA VAL A 341 -6.30 -44.30 -3.10
C VAL A 341 -5.80 -43.08 -3.87
N ARG A 342 -5.04 -43.28 -4.95
CA ARG A 342 -4.56 -42.22 -5.81
C ARG A 342 -5.69 -41.41 -6.45
N ARG A 343 -6.74 -42.11 -6.93
CA ARG A 343 -7.93 -41.41 -7.47
C ARG A 343 -8.63 -40.56 -6.44
N SER A 344 -8.79 -41.07 -5.22
CA SER A 344 -9.40 -40.33 -4.11
C SER A 344 -8.54 -39.14 -3.72
N ALA A 345 -7.23 -39.33 -3.61
CA ALA A 345 -6.27 -38.25 -3.30
C ALA A 345 -6.28 -37.13 -4.35
N ALA A 346 -6.27 -37.45 -5.66
CA ALA A 346 -6.35 -36.48 -6.72
C ALA A 346 -7.64 -35.65 -6.65
N LEU A 347 -8.77 -36.24 -6.34
CA LEU A 347 -10.03 -35.52 -6.17
C LEU A 347 -10.03 -34.65 -4.91
N ALA A 348 -9.61 -35.20 -3.78
CA ALA A 348 -9.57 -34.46 -2.53
C ALA A 348 -8.64 -33.25 -2.60
N CYS A 349 -7.47 -33.38 -3.24
CA CYS A 349 -6.47 -32.36 -3.42
C CYS A 349 -6.88 -31.26 -4.41
N SER A 350 -7.95 -31.44 -5.18
CA SER A 350 -8.51 -30.34 -6.00
C SER A 350 -9.35 -29.35 -5.20
N LEU A 351 -9.77 -29.68 -3.98
CA LEU A 351 -10.62 -28.83 -3.14
C LEU A 351 -9.87 -27.59 -2.64
N PRO A 352 -8.68 -27.71 -2.00
CA PRO A 352 -7.92 -26.55 -1.60
C PRO A 352 -7.28 -25.86 -2.84
N ARG A 353 -7.03 -24.57 -2.73
CA ARG A 353 -6.43 -23.80 -3.83
C ARG A 353 -4.92 -23.97 -3.93
N GLN A 354 -4.31 -24.24 -2.81
CA GLN A 354 -2.87 -24.50 -2.67
C GLN A 354 -2.67 -25.72 -1.77
N LEU A 355 -1.65 -26.48 -2.04
CA LEU A 355 -1.31 -27.70 -1.33
C LEU A 355 0.15 -27.64 -0.90
N ASP A 356 0.38 -27.64 0.37
CA ASP A 356 1.61 -28.10 1.01
C ASP A 356 1.38 -29.51 1.60
N MET A 357 2.33 -30.02 2.34
CA MET A 357 2.23 -31.36 2.93
C MET A 357 1.14 -31.44 4.00
N ASP A 358 0.94 -30.38 4.77
CA ASP A 358 -0.05 -30.38 5.86
C ASP A 358 -1.47 -30.27 5.30
N VAL A 359 -1.68 -29.39 4.30
CA VAL A 359 -2.95 -29.30 3.58
C VAL A 359 -3.26 -30.61 2.83
N PHE A 360 -2.25 -31.28 2.29
CA PHE A 360 -2.41 -32.59 1.68
C PHE A 360 -2.93 -33.61 2.70
N ARG A 361 -2.29 -33.70 3.87
CA ARG A 361 -2.73 -34.59 4.97
C ARG A 361 -4.16 -34.25 5.43
N ALA A 362 -4.49 -32.98 5.49
CA ALA A 362 -5.83 -32.53 5.84
C ALA A 362 -6.87 -32.95 4.78
N ALA A 363 -6.52 -32.91 3.50
CA ALA A 363 -7.44 -33.21 2.40
C ALA A 363 -7.63 -34.70 2.16
N VAL A 364 -6.56 -35.48 2.31
CA VAL A 364 -6.53 -36.90 1.95
C VAL A 364 -6.68 -37.79 3.20
N ASP A 365 -7.48 -38.85 3.07
CA ASP A 365 -7.62 -39.87 4.11
C ASP A 365 -6.76 -41.07 3.71
N CYS A 366 -5.50 -41.07 4.13
CA CYS A 366 -4.52 -42.10 3.85
C CYS A 366 -3.63 -42.35 5.08
N PRO A 367 -3.03 -43.56 5.18
CA PRO A 367 -2.05 -43.89 6.22
C PRO A 367 -0.82 -42.97 6.15
N ASP A 368 -0.22 -42.62 7.28
CA ASP A 368 0.90 -41.72 7.37
C ASP A 368 2.14 -42.16 6.59
N ASP A 369 2.36 -43.43 6.47
CA ASP A 369 3.46 -44.04 5.71
C ASP A 369 3.30 -43.93 4.19
N GLU A 370 2.09 -43.69 3.69
CA GLU A 370 1.79 -43.48 2.26
C GLU A 370 1.80 -42.03 1.83
N VAL A 371 1.73 -41.07 2.76
CA VAL A 371 1.58 -39.61 2.49
C VAL A 371 2.67 -39.08 1.56
N GLU A 372 3.93 -39.36 1.86
CA GLU A 372 5.06 -38.85 1.05
C GLU A 372 5.03 -39.40 -0.37
N GLN A 373 4.70 -40.72 -0.52
CA GLN A 373 4.63 -41.35 -1.83
C GLN A 373 3.47 -40.79 -2.66
N LEU A 374 2.30 -40.61 -2.05
CA LEU A 374 1.11 -40.05 -2.70
C LEU A 374 1.33 -38.58 -3.07
N PHE A 375 1.96 -37.75 -2.20
CA PHE A 375 2.27 -36.38 -2.48
C PHE A 375 3.30 -36.24 -3.63
N ALA A 376 4.34 -37.12 -3.63
CA ALA A 376 5.32 -37.14 -4.72
C ALA A 376 4.67 -37.55 -6.06
N TRP A 377 3.74 -38.52 -6.02
CA TRP A 377 2.96 -38.91 -7.18
C TRP A 377 2.07 -37.75 -7.66
N LEU A 378 1.35 -37.08 -6.78
CA LEU A 378 0.51 -35.93 -7.12
C LEU A 378 1.33 -34.80 -7.81
N ARG A 379 2.52 -34.54 -7.28
CA ARG A 379 3.49 -33.59 -7.85
C ARG A 379 3.90 -33.94 -9.28
N SER A 380 3.86 -35.21 -9.64
CA SER A 380 4.23 -35.69 -10.98
C SER A 380 3.13 -35.52 -12.03
N LEU A 381 1.89 -35.19 -11.61
CA LEU A 381 0.76 -35.06 -12.52
C LEU A 381 0.93 -33.88 -13.49
N PRO A 382 0.59 -34.03 -14.77
CA PRO A 382 0.85 -33.00 -15.78
C PRO A 382 0.05 -31.70 -15.58
N PHE A 383 -1.05 -31.76 -14.85
CA PHE A 383 -1.89 -30.61 -14.53
C PHE A 383 -1.66 -30.05 -13.10
N VAL A 384 -0.67 -30.56 -12.40
CA VAL A 384 -0.22 -30.04 -11.10
C VAL A 384 1.06 -29.27 -11.30
N THR A 385 1.05 -27.99 -10.97
CA THR A 385 2.22 -27.13 -11.02
C THR A 385 2.92 -27.16 -9.67
N ASP A 386 4.20 -27.53 -9.69
CA ASP A 386 5.10 -27.47 -8.54
C ASP A 386 5.76 -26.11 -8.46
N ARG A 387 5.58 -25.41 -7.35
CA ARG A 387 6.16 -24.09 -7.07
C ARG A 387 7.11 -24.14 -5.86
N GLY A 388 7.77 -25.25 -5.66
CA GLY A 388 8.80 -25.50 -4.65
C GLY A 388 8.23 -26.09 -3.36
N ASP A 389 7.55 -25.30 -2.57
CA ASP A 389 6.92 -25.65 -1.30
C ASP A 389 5.42 -25.96 -1.44
N ARG A 390 4.79 -25.48 -2.53
CA ARG A 390 3.34 -25.61 -2.75
C ARG A 390 3.01 -26.15 -4.12
N LEU A 391 1.99 -27.00 -4.16
CA LEU A 391 1.41 -27.53 -5.37
C LEU A 391 0.10 -26.80 -5.70
N ARG A 392 -0.17 -26.64 -6.98
CA ARG A 392 -1.41 -26.05 -7.47
C ARG A 392 -1.92 -26.80 -8.69
N TYR A 393 -3.20 -27.05 -8.71
CA TYR A 393 -3.88 -27.58 -9.90
C TYR A 393 -4.04 -26.50 -10.96
N HIS A 394 -3.95 -26.87 -12.22
CA HIS A 394 -4.34 -26.01 -13.33
C HIS A 394 -5.84 -25.70 -13.23
N ASP A 395 -6.20 -24.40 -13.31
CA ASP A 395 -7.56 -23.94 -13.00
C ASP A 395 -8.66 -24.68 -13.78
N LEU A 396 -8.49 -24.94 -15.10
CA LEU A 396 -9.48 -25.68 -15.91
C LEU A 396 -9.71 -27.10 -15.42
N VAL A 397 -8.65 -27.80 -15.03
CA VAL A 397 -8.74 -29.17 -14.53
C VAL A 397 -9.39 -29.17 -13.14
N ARG A 398 -8.96 -28.25 -12.29
CA ARG A 398 -9.51 -28.08 -10.97
C ARG A 398 -11.01 -27.77 -11.03
N GLU A 399 -11.43 -26.82 -11.87
CA GLU A 399 -12.84 -26.45 -12.03
C GLU A 399 -13.71 -27.62 -12.49
N ALA A 400 -13.21 -28.46 -13.45
CA ALA A 400 -13.89 -29.66 -13.88
C ALA A 400 -14.02 -30.68 -12.74
N MET A 401 -12.94 -30.88 -11.93
CA MET A 401 -12.97 -31.76 -10.76
C MET A 401 -13.98 -31.31 -9.71
N LEU A 402 -14.03 -30.01 -9.42
CA LEU A 402 -14.96 -29.43 -8.46
C LEU A 402 -16.41 -29.59 -8.92
N ARG A 403 -16.70 -29.29 -10.19
CA ARG A 403 -18.04 -29.48 -10.78
C ARG A 403 -18.49 -30.95 -10.70
N MET A 404 -17.60 -31.90 -11.05
CA MET A 404 -17.88 -33.32 -10.97
C MET A 404 -18.19 -33.76 -9.53
N GLN A 405 -17.35 -33.37 -8.56
CA GLN A 405 -17.56 -33.78 -7.15
C GLN A 405 -18.87 -33.21 -6.60
N ARG A 406 -19.18 -31.93 -6.91
CA ARG A 406 -20.42 -31.29 -6.49
C ARG A 406 -21.64 -31.94 -7.09
N GLY A 407 -21.63 -32.27 -8.41
CA GLY A 407 -22.73 -32.95 -9.09
C GLY A 407 -22.92 -34.35 -8.67
N ARG A 408 -21.82 -35.14 -8.46
CA ARG A 408 -21.87 -36.56 -8.10
C ARG A 408 -22.34 -36.80 -6.67
N SER A 409 -21.94 -35.92 -5.73
CA SER A 409 -22.27 -36.07 -4.31
C SER A 409 -22.35 -34.72 -3.61
N PRO A 410 -23.48 -33.98 -3.72
CA PRO A 410 -23.64 -32.70 -3.03
C PRO A 410 -23.39 -32.80 -1.50
N ARG A 411 -23.86 -33.90 -0.86
CA ARG A 411 -23.59 -34.12 0.58
C ARG A 411 -22.12 -34.43 0.86
N GLY A 412 -21.45 -35.15 -0.05
CA GLY A 412 -20.01 -35.44 0.04
C GLY A 412 -19.21 -34.15 -0.09
N TRP A 413 -19.57 -33.27 -1.03
CA TRP A 413 -18.99 -31.96 -1.22
C TRP A 413 -19.03 -31.11 0.06
N VAL A 414 -20.26 -30.95 0.62
CA VAL A 414 -20.45 -30.16 1.86
C VAL A 414 -19.62 -30.72 3.01
N ARG A 415 -19.54 -32.05 3.14
CA ARG A 415 -18.78 -32.72 4.20
C ARG A 415 -17.26 -32.51 4.04
N GLN A 416 -16.73 -32.64 2.82
CA GLN A 416 -15.30 -32.47 2.56
C GLN A 416 -14.87 -31.01 2.71
N GLN A 417 -15.63 -30.07 2.14
CA GLN A 417 -15.37 -28.63 2.32
C GLN A 417 -15.48 -28.23 3.79
N GLY A 418 -16.49 -28.72 4.51
CA GLY A 418 -16.64 -28.46 5.95
C GLY A 418 -15.53 -29.09 6.80
N ARG A 419 -14.96 -30.23 6.40
CA ARG A 419 -13.78 -30.83 7.06
C ARG A 419 -12.57 -29.91 6.91
N LEU A 420 -12.27 -29.44 5.70
CA LEU A 420 -11.16 -28.53 5.46
C LEU A 420 -11.35 -27.21 6.20
N ALA A 421 -12.54 -26.64 6.15
CA ALA A 421 -12.85 -25.42 6.90
C ALA A 421 -12.56 -25.59 8.41
N ARG A 422 -12.96 -26.71 8.99
CA ARG A 422 -12.71 -27.01 10.41
C ARG A 422 -11.21 -27.12 10.71
N ILE A 423 -10.45 -27.81 9.86
CA ILE A 423 -9.01 -27.99 10.06
C ILE A 423 -8.28 -26.65 9.97
N PHE A 424 -8.57 -25.82 8.95
CA PHE A 424 -8.00 -24.49 8.84
C PHE A 424 -8.41 -23.61 10.04
N GLY A 425 -9.64 -23.76 10.54
CA GLY A 425 -10.10 -23.10 11.76
C GLY A 425 -9.35 -23.53 13.01
N GLU A 426 -9.03 -24.83 13.14
CA GLU A 426 -8.21 -25.37 14.23
C GLU A 426 -6.78 -24.81 14.19
N TRP A 427 -6.12 -24.83 13.02
CA TRP A 427 -4.79 -24.24 12.85
C TRP A 427 -4.76 -22.73 13.10
N ARG A 428 -5.80 -22.04 12.68
CA ARG A 428 -5.95 -20.60 12.94
C ARG A 428 -6.11 -20.31 14.44
N ALA A 429 -6.82 -21.14 15.18
CA ALA A 429 -7.07 -20.94 16.60
C ALA A 429 -5.82 -21.15 17.48
N GLU A 430 -4.81 -21.87 17.00
CA GLU A 430 -3.57 -22.10 17.76
C GLU A 430 -2.84 -20.80 18.14
N PRO A 431 -2.59 -19.84 17.21
CA PRO A 431 -1.94 -18.57 17.52
C PRO A 431 -2.84 -17.52 18.20
N GLU A 432 -4.15 -17.79 18.38
CA GLU A 432 -5.09 -16.80 18.92
C GLU A 432 -4.97 -16.60 20.44
N ALA A 433 -4.45 -17.59 21.16
CA ALA A 433 -4.41 -17.57 22.61
C ALA A 433 -3.60 -16.38 23.15
N GLY A 434 -4.29 -15.46 23.85
CA GLY A 434 -3.68 -14.29 24.49
C GLY A 434 -3.35 -13.13 23.55
N ARG A 435 -3.80 -13.15 22.31
CA ARG A 435 -3.62 -12.08 21.33
C ARG A 435 -4.92 -11.31 21.10
N THR A 436 -4.79 -10.03 20.84
CA THR A 436 -5.90 -9.15 20.45
C THR A 436 -6.25 -9.30 18.98
N ASP A 437 -7.47 -8.91 18.59
CA ASP A 437 -7.90 -8.92 17.19
C ASP A 437 -6.94 -8.12 16.29
N GLY A 438 -6.46 -6.96 16.74
CA GLY A 438 -5.51 -6.14 15.99
C GLY A 438 -4.15 -6.84 15.75
N GLU A 439 -3.65 -7.61 16.72
CA GLU A 439 -2.42 -8.41 16.57
C GLU A 439 -2.63 -9.58 15.63
N LEU A 440 -3.82 -10.20 15.63
CA LEU A 440 -4.18 -11.28 14.73
C LEU A 440 -4.30 -10.77 13.29
N TRP A 441 -5.01 -9.68 13.05
CA TRP A 441 -5.14 -9.08 11.73
C TRP A 441 -3.82 -8.52 11.17
N SER A 442 -2.83 -8.24 12.00
CA SER A 442 -1.48 -7.89 11.56
C SER A 442 -0.60 -9.09 11.18
N ASP A 443 -0.99 -10.31 11.59
CA ASP A 443 -0.28 -11.55 11.32
C ASP A 443 -0.67 -12.13 9.95
N GLU A 444 0.29 -12.23 9.03
CA GLU A 444 0.05 -12.73 7.67
C GLU A 444 -0.33 -14.21 7.66
N GLU A 445 0.30 -15.05 8.49
CA GLU A 445 0.03 -16.48 8.56
C GLU A 445 -1.39 -16.73 9.06
N TRP A 446 -1.81 -16.04 10.10
CA TRP A 446 -3.18 -16.11 10.61
C TRP A 446 -4.20 -15.69 9.53
N ARG A 447 -3.94 -14.60 8.78
CA ARG A 447 -4.83 -14.16 7.68
C ARG A 447 -4.94 -15.18 6.56
N GLU A 448 -3.84 -15.88 6.21
CA GLU A 448 -3.86 -16.95 5.21
C GLU A 448 -4.77 -18.11 5.66
N LEU A 449 -4.64 -18.54 6.91
CA LEU A 449 -5.48 -19.60 7.48
C LEU A 449 -6.95 -19.16 7.53
N ARG A 450 -7.24 -17.91 7.90
CA ARG A 450 -8.60 -17.35 7.92
C ARG A 450 -9.22 -17.27 6.53
N LEU A 451 -8.44 -16.89 5.51
CA LEU A 451 -8.87 -16.88 4.11
C LEU A 451 -9.20 -18.30 3.62
N ALA A 452 -8.35 -19.26 3.93
CA ALA A 452 -8.57 -20.66 3.55
C ALA A 452 -9.83 -21.24 4.24
N GLU A 453 -9.98 -20.98 5.55
CA GLU A 453 -11.19 -21.36 6.30
C GLU A 453 -12.43 -20.73 5.66
N SER A 454 -12.42 -19.43 5.39
CA SER A 454 -13.53 -18.67 4.79
C SER A 454 -13.90 -19.20 3.41
N TYR A 455 -12.91 -19.51 2.57
CA TYR A 455 -13.13 -20.10 1.25
C TYR A 455 -13.87 -21.44 1.37
N HIS A 456 -13.42 -22.34 2.24
CA HIS A 456 -14.02 -23.66 2.42
C HIS A 456 -15.40 -23.60 3.08
N LEU A 457 -15.61 -22.66 4.03
CA LEU A 457 -16.93 -22.42 4.63
C LEU A 457 -17.94 -21.93 3.57
N LEU A 458 -17.55 -21.00 2.70
CA LEU A 458 -18.39 -20.51 1.60
C LEU A 458 -18.75 -21.62 0.62
N CYS A 459 -17.80 -22.51 0.28
CA CYS A 459 -18.03 -23.64 -0.58
C CYS A 459 -18.94 -24.71 0.07
N ALA A 460 -18.90 -24.85 1.41
CA ALA A 460 -19.71 -25.83 2.16
C ALA A 460 -21.12 -25.33 2.45
N GLN A 461 -21.25 -24.11 2.96
CA GLN A 461 -22.48 -23.56 3.54
C GLN A 461 -22.61 -22.06 3.25
N ALA A 462 -22.63 -21.66 1.99
CA ALA A 462 -22.60 -20.28 1.55
C ALA A 462 -23.57 -19.34 2.30
N ARG A 463 -24.80 -19.78 2.57
CA ARG A 463 -25.80 -18.95 3.26
C ARG A 463 -25.43 -18.59 4.69
N VAL A 464 -24.75 -19.50 5.40
CA VAL A 464 -24.30 -19.29 6.78
C VAL A 464 -22.97 -18.54 6.81
N ALA A 465 -22.06 -18.89 5.91
CA ALA A 465 -20.71 -18.35 5.86
C ALA A 465 -20.65 -16.92 5.31
N LEU A 466 -21.50 -16.56 4.34
CA LEU A 466 -21.42 -15.27 3.67
C LEU A 466 -21.49 -14.07 4.62
N PRO A 467 -22.42 -13.99 5.59
CA PRO A 467 -22.43 -12.89 6.55
C PRO A 467 -21.13 -12.77 7.37
N LEU A 468 -20.56 -13.92 7.77
CA LEU A 468 -19.30 -13.96 8.52
C LEU A 468 -18.12 -13.45 7.69
N VAL A 469 -18.01 -13.92 6.44
CA VAL A 469 -16.92 -13.50 5.54
C VAL A 469 -17.07 -12.05 5.10
N LEU A 470 -18.30 -11.52 5.00
CA LEU A 470 -18.54 -10.09 4.76
C LEU A 470 -18.17 -9.23 5.99
N ARG A 471 -18.29 -9.76 7.20
CA ARG A 471 -17.76 -9.13 8.40
C ARG A 471 -16.22 -9.11 8.39
N ASP A 472 -15.59 -10.26 8.13
CA ASP A 472 -14.14 -10.35 7.97
C ASP A 472 -13.62 -9.41 6.86
N PHE A 473 -14.42 -9.15 5.83
CA PHE A 473 -14.07 -8.16 4.81
C PHE A 473 -13.98 -6.75 5.36
N VAL A 474 -14.79 -6.39 6.35
CA VAL A 474 -14.68 -5.09 7.04
C VAL A 474 -13.34 -4.99 7.78
N ASP A 475 -12.97 -6.04 8.52
CA ASP A 475 -11.70 -6.10 9.24
C ASP A 475 -10.51 -6.10 8.26
N ALA A 476 -10.65 -6.77 7.12
CA ALA A 476 -9.67 -6.73 6.03
C ALA A 476 -9.49 -5.31 5.47
N CYS A 477 -10.59 -4.55 5.30
CA CYS A 477 -10.55 -3.14 4.91
C CYS A 477 -9.89 -2.23 5.97
N ASP A 478 -10.01 -2.60 7.24
CA ASP A 478 -9.35 -1.89 8.34
C ASP A 478 -7.85 -2.19 8.41
N THR A 479 -7.42 -3.31 7.84
CA THR A 479 -6.01 -3.71 7.81
C THR A 479 -5.25 -3.02 6.68
N ASP A 480 -5.61 -3.28 5.42
CA ASP A 480 -5.05 -2.64 4.22
C ASP A 480 -5.82 -3.03 2.94
N ASP A 481 -5.60 -2.25 1.85
CA ASP A 481 -6.25 -2.45 0.56
C ASP A 481 -5.92 -3.80 -0.08
N VAL A 482 -4.70 -4.32 0.11
CA VAL A 482 -4.26 -5.62 -0.45
C VAL A 482 -5.02 -6.74 0.24
N THR A 483 -5.13 -6.65 1.56
CA THR A 483 -5.90 -7.60 2.37
C THR A 483 -7.37 -7.58 1.98
N ALA A 484 -7.99 -6.40 1.85
CA ALA A 484 -9.37 -6.26 1.36
C ALA A 484 -9.58 -6.86 -0.04
N ALA A 485 -8.66 -6.61 -0.96
CA ALA A 485 -8.71 -7.19 -2.31
C ALA A 485 -8.60 -8.72 -2.32
N ARG A 486 -7.82 -9.29 -1.41
CA ARG A 486 -7.70 -10.76 -1.24
C ARG A 486 -9.01 -11.37 -0.74
N TRP A 487 -9.70 -10.73 0.22
CA TRP A 487 -11.00 -11.17 0.71
C TRP A 487 -12.06 -11.11 -0.39
N ALA A 488 -12.13 -10.00 -1.15
CA ALA A 488 -13.04 -9.86 -2.29
C ALA A 488 -12.81 -10.95 -3.35
N ARG A 489 -11.54 -11.27 -3.64
CA ARG A 489 -11.16 -12.35 -4.56
C ARG A 489 -11.57 -13.72 -4.02
N THR A 490 -11.38 -13.98 -2.74
CA THR A 490 -11.78 -15.25 -2.10
C THR A 490 -13.28 -15.47 -2.20
N LEU A 491 -14.10 -14.42 -2.00
CA LEU A 491 -15.54 -14.46 -2.25
C LEU A 491 -15.85 -14.83 -3.70
N LEU A 492 -15.20 -14.19 -4.66
CA LEU A 492 -15.41 -14.45 -6.09
C LEU A 492 -15.07 -15.90 -6.44
N ASP A 493 -13.93 -16.35 -5.99
CA ASP A 493 -13.41 -17.69 -6.26
C ASP A 493 -14.28 -18.78 -5.59
N ALA A 494 -14.64 -18.60 -4.31
CA ALA A 494 -15.53 -19.52 -3.60
C ALA A 494 -16.93 -19.58 -4.22
N GLY A 495 -17.44 -18.43 -4.68
CA GLY A 495 -18.73 -18.37 -5.36
C GLY A 495 -18.74 -19.11 -6.69
N ARG A 496 -17.66 -19.01 -7.47
CA ARG A 496 -17.48 -19.76 -8.74
C ARG A 496 -17.32 -21.25 -8.49
N ASP A 497 -16.43 -21.62 -7.58
CA ASP A 497 -16.10 -23.01 -7.28
C ASP A 497 -17.28 -23.74 -6.59
N GLY A 498 -18.01 -23.04 -5.72
CA GLY A 498 -19.22 -23.54 -5.03
C GLY A 498 -20.52 -23.39 -5.83
N ASP A 499 -20.49 -22.76 -7.03
CA ASP A 499 -21.66 -22.47 -7.88
C ASP A 499 -22.73 -21.67 -7.13
N THR A 500 -22.29 -20.66 -6.43
CA THR A 500 -23.18 -19.82 -5.62
C THR A 500 -23.17 -18.39 -6.14
N GLU A 501 -24.21 -18.04 -6.93
CA GLU A 501 -24.32 -16.74 -7.58
C GLU A 501 -24.24 -15.56 -6.61
N ALA A 502 -24.87 -15.69 -5.44
CA ALA A 502 -24.85 -14.63 -4.42
C ALA A 502 -23.42 -14.31 -3.93
N VAL A 503 -22.61 -15.34 -3.73
CA VAL A 503 -21.20 -15.18 -3.28
C VAL A 503 -20.34 -14.60 -4.40
N SER A 504 -20.46 -15.14 -5.64
CA SER A 504 -19.75 -14.62 -6.82
C SER A 504 -20.09 -13.16 -7.10
N ARG A 505 -21.35 -12.78 -6.93
CA ARG A 505 -21.83 -11.41 -7.12
C ARG A 505 -21.17 -10.46 -6.12
N TRP A 506 -21.12 -10.85 -4.83
CA TRP A 506 -20.42 -10.06 -3.81
C TRP A 506 -18.94 -9.93 -4.11
N GLY A 507 -18.26 -11.02 -4.43
CA GLY A 507 -16.84 -10.98 -4.80
C GLY A 507 -16.54 -10.08 -5.98
N SER A 508 -17.34 -10.16 -7.06
CA SER A 508 -17.20 -9.31 -8.24
C SER A 508 -17.48 -7.83 -7.93
N GLU A 509 -18.54 -7.57 -7.15
CA GLU A 509 -18.97 -6.22 -6.82
C GLU A 509 -17.95 -5.52 -5.90
N LEU A 510 -17.46 -6.20 -4.86
CA LEU A 510 -16.45 -5.67 -3.96
C LEU A 510 -15.10 -5.48 -4.67
N SER A 511 -14.67 -6.43 -5.51
CA SER A 511 -13.44 -6.27 -6.31
C SER A 511 -13.52 -5.05 -7.23
N ARG A 512 -14.65 -4.85 -7.91
CA ARG A 512 -14.87 -3.71 -8.79
C ARG A 512 -14.87 -2.40 -8.02
N THR A 513 -15.63 -2.32 -6.90
CA THR A 513 -15.72 -1.09 -6.12
C THR A 513 -14.40 -0.73 -5.42
N LEU A 514 -13.60 -1.72 -4.97
CA LEU A 514 -12.24 -1.48 -4.48
C LEU A 514 -11.34 -0.86 -5.57
N THR A 515 -11.45 -1.34 -6.81
CA THR A 515 -10.65 -0.82 -7.92
C THR A 515 -11.08 0.59 -8.35
N GLU A 516 -12.39 0.88 -8.36
CA GLU A 516 -12.95 2.14 -8.86
C GLU A 516 -12.95 3.24 -7.80
N GLY A 517 -13.14 2.90 -6.53
CA GLY A 517 -13.36 3.88 -5.45
C GLY A 517 -12.78 3.47 -4.08
N GLY A 518 -11.90 2.46 -4.02
CA GLY A 518 -11.19 2.01 -2.81
C GLY A 518 -12.09 1.52 -1.69
N VAL A 519 -11.51 1.46 -0.50
CA VAL A 519 -12.19 1.01 0.73
C VAL A 519 -13.48 1.77 1.02
N PRO A 520 -13.56 3.13 0.93
CA PRO A 520 -14.80 3.83 1.22
C PRO A 520 -15.96 3.45 0.29
N ALA A 521 -15.68 3.25 -1.00
CA ALA A 521 -16.71 2.84 -1.96
C ALA A 521 -17.16 1.39 -1.74
N ALA A 522 -16.22 0.50 -1.46
CA ALA A 522 -16.52 -0.91 -1.18
C ALA A 522 -17.36 -1.05 0.10
N LEU A 523 -17.01 -0.34 1.17
CA LEU A 523 -17.80 -0.34 2.42
C LEU A 523 -19.15 0.36 2.26
N ALA A 524 -19.25 1.44 1.48
CA ALA A 524 -20.54 2.04 1.14
C ALA A 524 -21.46 1.03 0.45
N ARG A 525 -20.88 0.25 -0.47
CA ARG A 525 -21.61 -0.79 -1.17
C ARG A 525 -22.04 -1.91 -0.23
N LEU A 526 -21.14 -2.36 0.63
CA LEU A 526 -21.43 -3.37 1.64
C LEU A 526 -22.57 -2.91 2.55
N LEU A 527 -22.48 -1.72 3.15
CA LEU A 527 -23.48 -1.14 4.04
C LEU A 527 -24.86 -0.93 3.38
N SER A 528 -24.90 -0.73 2.05
CA SER A 528 -26.15 -0.52 1.32
C SER A 528 -26.93 -1.79 1.01
N ARG A 529 -26.28 -2.97 1.05
CA ARG A 529 -26.86 -4.24 0.56
C ARG A 529 -26.70 -5.44 1.49
N ALA A 530 -25.67 -5.46 2.32
CA ALA A 530 -25.45 -6.58 3.22
C ALA A 530 -26.34 -6.46 4.45
N THR A 531 -26.84 -7.59 4.91
CA THR A 531 -27.49 -7.73 6.21
C THR A 531 -26.40 -7.98 7.27
N LEU A 532 -25.67 -6.92 7.61
CA LEU A 532 -24.78 -6.92 8.76
C LEU A 532 -25.57 -6.65 10.04
N ASP A 533 -25.18 -7.23 11.16
CA ASP A 533 -25.70 -6.86 12.46
C ASP A 533 -25.26 -5.43 12.84
N GLU A 534 -25.94 -4.83 13.82
CA GLU A 534 -25.67 -3.45 14.22
C GLU A 534 -24.20 -3.20 14.61
N PRO A 535 -23.53 -4.10 15.39
CA PRO A 535 -22.11 -3.91 15.71
C PRO A 535 -21.21 -3.93 14.48
N ALA A 536 -21.43 -4.86 13.54
CA ALA A 536 -20.65 -4.92 12.30
C ALA A 536 -20.91 -3.73 11.37
N GLN A 537 -22.15 -3.20 11.34
CA GLN A 537 -22.47 -1.97 10.63
C GLN A 537 -21.76 -0.76 11.27
N ALA A 538 -21.75 -0.66 12.61
CA ALA A 538 -21.06 0.39 13.33
C ALA A 538 -19.55 0.35 13.03
N HIS A 539 -18.94 -0.84 13.11
CA HIS A 539 -17.53 -1.03 12.79
C HIS A 539 -17.21 -0.66 11.33
N ALA A 540 -18.00 -1.13 10.37
CA ALA A 540 -17.82 -0.79 8.94
C ALA A 540 -17.89 0.73 8.69
N ARG A 541 -18.74 1.44 9.41
CA ARG A 541 -18.83 2.91 9.34
C ARG A 541 -17.62 3.60 9.93
N VAL A 542 -17.07 3.09 11.04
CA VAL A 542 -15.82 3.60 11.63
C VAL A 542 -14.66 3.43 10.65
N VAL A 543 -14.53 2.25 10.04
CA VAL A 543 -13.47 1.99 9.04
C VAL A 543 -13.64 2.90 7.82
N ARG A 544 -14.90 3.03 7.33
CA ARG A 544 -15.20 3.94 6.21
C ARG A 544 -14.92 5.40 6.56
N GLY A 545 -15.31 5.84 7.76
CA GLY A 545 -15.05 7.20 8.26
C GLY A 545 -13.55 7.48 8.37
N SER A 546 -12.77 6.50 8.86
CA SER A 546 -11.31 6.59 8.92
C SER A 546 -10.68 6.74 7.52
N ALA A 547 -11.13 5.93 6.56
CA ALA A 547 -10.63 5.99 5.19
C ALA A 547 -11.01 7.32 4.48
N LEU A 548 -12.23 7.82 4.70
CA LEU A 548 -12.69 9.12 4.16
C LEU A 548 -11.89 10.29 4.76
N ARG A 549 -11.63 10.25 6.08
CA ARG A 549 -10.82 11.26 6.75
C ARG A 549 -9.40 11.32 6.15
N LEU A 550 -8.78 10.15 5.90
CA LEU A 550 -7.47 10.06 5.25
C LEU A 550 -7.45 10.68 3.83
N LEU A 551 -8.60 10.67 3.16
CA LEU A 551 -8.77 11.28 1.83
C LEU A 551 -9.12 12.77 1.91
N GLY A 552 -9.34 13.31 3.10
CA GLY A 552 -9.73 14.69 3.30
C GLY A 552 -11.23 14.95 3.14
N ASP A 553 -12.07 13.93 2.93
CA ASP A 553 -13.52 14.08 2.89
C ASP A 553 -14.10 14.09 4.31
N LEU A 554 -13.78 15.18 5.02
CA LEU A 554 -14.09 15.33 6.45
C LEU A 554 -15.58 15.35 6.74
N GLU A 555 -16.39 15.95 5.84
CA GLU A 555 -17.84 16.00 6.05
C GLU A 555 -18.50 14.62 5.95
N GLU A 556 -18.11 13.81 4.96
CA GLU A 556 -18.66 12.45 4.86
C GLU A 556 -18.10 11.56 5.97
N ALA A 557 -16.84 11.73 6.33
CA ALA A 557 -16.24 11.03 7.47
C ALA A 557 -17.03 11.31 8.77
N LEU A 558 -17.35 12.56 9.03
CA LEU A 558 -18.16 12.97 10.19
C LEU A 558 -19.53 12.30 10.18
N ARG A 559 -20.22 12.31 9.04
CA ARG A 559 -21.51 11.62 8.86
C ARG A 559 -21.41 10.12 9.16
N GLU A 560 -20.34 9.45 8.74
CA GLU A 560 -20.16 8.02 9.01
C GLU A 560 -19.91 7.73 10.48
N TYR A 561 -19.09 8.55 11.15
CA TYR A 561 -18.92 8.41 12.60
C TYR A 561 -20.19 8.72 13.40
N ASP A 562 -20.99 9.72 12.98
CA ASP A 562 -22.29 9.99 13.60
C ASP A 562 -23.24 8.78 13.52
N ARG A 563 -23.27 8.13 12.35
CA ARG A 563 -24.05 6.92 12.15
C ARG A 563 -23.50 5.73 12.95
N ALA A 564 -22.18 5.63 13.09
CA ALA A 564 -21.55 4.60 13.90
C ALA A 564 -21.92 4.74 15.39
N VAL A 565 -21.83 5.96 15.92
CA VAL A 565 -22.23 6.28 17.31
C VAL A 565 -23.72 6.04 17.55
N ALA A 566 -24.57 6.33 16.55
CA ALA A 566 -26.01 6.08 16.64
C ALA A 566 -26.35 4.59 16.67
N LEU A 567 -25.57 3.74 15.99
CA LEU A 567 -25.75 2.29 15.98
C LEU A 567 -25.18 1.64 17.25
N ASP A 568 -24.01 2.10 17.69
CA ASP A 568 -23.34 1.58 18.88
C ASP A 568 -22.72 2.72 19.70
N ALA A 569 -23.45 3.17 20.70
CA ALA A 569 -23.00 4.19 21.64
C ALA A 569 -21.89 3.69 22.61
N GLY A 570 -21.57 2.40 22.61
CA GLY A 570 -20.48 1.80 23.38
C GLY A 570 -19.16 1.71 22.62
N LEU A 571 -19.12 2.10 21.34
CA LEU A 571 -17.93 1.96 20.49
C LEU A 571 -16.99 3.18 20.66
N ALA A 572 -16.03 3.08 21.59
CA ALA A 572 -15.09 4.16 21.91
C ALA A 572 -14.31 4.64 20.68
N ARG A 573 -13.96 3.72 19.76
CA ARG A 573 -13.26 4.04 18.51
C ARG A 573 -14.03 4.99 17.60
N ALA A 574 -15.38 4.92 17.61
CA ALA A 574 -16.21 5.85 16.82
C ALA A 574 -16.10 7.29 17.33
N TYR A 575 -16.13 7.46 18.66
CA TYR A 575 -15.96 8.78 19.29
C TYR A 575 -14.55 9.34 19.04
N ARG A 576 -13.50 8.52 19.20
CA ARG A 576 -12.12 8.95 18.89
C ARG A 576 -11.96 9.38 17.43
N GLY A 577 -12.49 8.59 16.48
CA GLY A 577 -12.47 8.93 15.07
C GLY A 577 -13.23 10.22 14.76
N ARG A 578 -14.41 10.42 15.39
CA ARG A 578 -15.20 11.64 15.24
C ARG A 578 -14.52 12.86 15.85
N SER A 579 -13.89 12.71 17.01
CA SER A 579 -13.11 13.78 17.62
C SER A 579 -11.96 14.25 16.75
N SER A 580 -11.27 13.30 16.10
CA SER A 580 -10.20 13.65 15.16
C SER A 580 -10.70 14.49 13.98
N VAL A 581 -11.83 14.09 13.38
CA VAL A 581 -12.46 14.87 12.28
C VAL A 581 -12.89 16.25 12.77
N ARG A 582 -13.51 16.36 13.97
CA ARG A 582 -13.93 17.63 14.55
C ARG A 582 -12.74 18.53 14.83
N GLY A 583 -11.63 17.96 15.34
CA GLY A 583 -10.39 18.68 15.54
C GLY A 583 -9.81 19.23 14.25
N GLU A 584 -9.84 18.46 13.16
CA GLU A 584 -9.41 18.90 11.82
C GLU A 584 -10.32 19.99 11.23
N LEU A 585 -11.60 19.98 11.59
CA LEU A 585 -12.56 21.05 11.24
C LEU A 585 -12.48 22.27 12.18
N GLY A 586 -11.64 22.24 13.21
CA GLY A 586 -11.47 23.32 14.19
C GLY A 586 -12.54 23.37 15.28
N ASP A 587 -13.43 22.37 15.35
CA ASP A 587 -14.47 22.26 16.40
C ASP A 587 -13.91 21.51 17.64
N TYR A 588 -12.99 22.17 18.33
CA TYR A 588 -12.23 21.55 19.42
C TYR A 588 -13.09 21.24 20.66
N GLU A 589 -14.11 22.06 20.96
CA GLU A 589 -15.05 21.80 22.05
C GLU A 589 -15.81 20.49 21.81
N ALA A 590 -16.39 20.31 20.63
CA ALA A 590 -17.09 19.07 20.32
C ALA A 590 -16.13 17.88 20.22
N ALA A 591 -14.86 18.09 19.84
CA ALA A 591 -13.85 17.04 19.86
C ALA A 591 -13.52 16.58 21.30
N VAL A 592 -13.47 17.51 22.26
CA VAL A 592 -13.32 17.21 23.70
C VAL A 592 -14.49 16.39 24.21
N ASP A 593 -15.74 16.79 23.89
CA ASP A 593 -16.96 16.06 24.30
C ASP A 593 -16.94 14.60 23.82
N ASP A 594 -16.47 14.37 22.59
CA ASP A 594 -16.31 13.02 22.05
C ASP A 594 -15.24 12.21 22.80
N LEU A 595 -14.11 12.83 23.13
CA LEU A 595 -13.05 12.18 23.89
C LEU A 595 -13.45 11.91 25.34
N ASP A 596 -14.27 12.76 25.94
CA ASP A 596 -14.89 12.49 27.25
C ASP A 596 -15.68 11.19 27.23
N ARG A 597 -16.43 11.00 26.14
CA ARG A 597 -17.20 9.77 25.95
C ARG A 597 -16.31 8.56 25.67
N ALA A 598 -15.29 8.73 24.84
CA ALA A 598 -14.33 7.66 24.54
C ALA A 598 -13.57 7.21 25.81
N ILE A 599 -13.11 8.14 26.63
CA ILE A 599 -12.41 7.85 27.89
C ILE A 599 -13.35 7.22 28.94
N ALA A 600 -14.60 7.63 28.95
CA ALA A 600 -15.59 6.98 29.85
C ALA A 600 -15.82 5.51 29.50
N LEU A 601 -15.64 5.14 28.20
CA LEU A 601 -15.75 3.76 27.72
C LEU A 601 -14.44 2.99 27.87
N GLU A 602 -13.29 3.64 27.60
CA GLU A 602 -11.95 3.07 27.67
C GLU A 602 -11.04 3.97 28.54
N PRO A 603 -11.10 3.88 29.88
CA PRO A 603 -10.36 4.79 30.78
C PRO A 603 -8.83 4.67 30.65
N ASP A 604 -8.32 3.51 30.24
CA ASP A 604 -6.89 3.23 30.14
C ASP A 604 -6.33 3.55 28.74
N ASN A 605 -7.07 4.29 27.90
CA ASN A 605 -6.63 4.62 26.54
C ASN A 605 -5.74 5.88 26.55
N ALA A 606 -4.42 5.66 26.55
CA ALA A 606 -3.41 6.74 26.58
C ALA A 606 -3.59 7.76 25.43
N SER A 607 -3.91 7.27 24.21
CA SER A 607 -4.10 8.14 23.04
C SER A 607 -5.31 9.06 23.19
N ALA A 608 -6.41 8.58 23.81
CA ALA A 608 -7.60 9.40 24.03
C ALA A 608 -7.33 10.52 25.03
N HIS A 609 -6.64 10.23 26.14
CA HIS A 609 -6.22 11.24 27.11
C HIS A 609 -5.26 12.27 26.48
N SER A 610 -4.28 11.80 25.72
CA SER A 610 -3.30 12.69 25.06
C SER A 610 -3.97 13.60 24.03
N ALA A 611 -4.91 13.08 23.24
CA ALA A 611 -5.68 13.85 22.27
C ALA A 611 -6.56 14.91 22.94
N ARG A 612 -7.28 14.54 24.03
CA ARG A 612 -8.08 15.51 24.77
C ARG A 612 -7.21 16.59 25.40
N GLY A 613 -6.06 16.22 25.96
CA GLY A 613 -5.08 17.15 26.49
C GLY A 613 -4.56 18.13 25.43
N GLU A 614 -4.34 17.69 24.19
CA GLU A 614 -3.96 18.55 23.08
C GLU A 614 -5.09 19.53 22.69
N TYR A 615 -6.34 19.06 22.60
CA TYR A 615 -7.46 19.97 22.33
C TYR A 615 -7.68 20.99 23.46
N HIS A 616 -7.53 20.56 24.73
CA HIS A 616 -7.54 21.50 25.86
C HIS A 616 -6.40 22.53 25.77
N ARG A 617 -5.22 22.14 25.28
CA ARG A 617 -4.12 23.06 25.03
C ARG A 617 -4.48 24.09 23.96
N VAL A 618 -5.09 23.67 22.85
CA VAL A 618 -5.54 24.57 21.77
C VAL A 618 -6.61 25.54 22.28
N LEU A 619 -7.54 25.06 23.09
CA LEU A 619 -8.58 25.85 23.74
C LEU A 619 -8.05 26.74 24.90
N ASN A 620 -6.74 26.70 25.15
CA ASN A 620 -6.09 27.43 26.26
C ASN A 620 -6.56 27.01 27.68
N HIS A 621 -7.09 25.79 27.82
CA HIS A 621 -7.47 25.18 29.10
C HIS A 621 -6.25 24.45 29.71
N GLY A 622 -5.26 25.22 30.14
CA GLY A 622 -3.95 24.68 30.49
C GLY A 622 -3.92 23.66 31.64
N ASP A 623 -4.83 23.77 32.66
CA ASP A 623 -4.88 22.84 33.79
C ASP A 623 -5.51 21.51 33.40
N GLU A 624 -6.53 21.55 32.55
CA GLU A 624 -7.17 20.36 31.97
C GLU A 624 -6.17 19.62 31.05
N ALA A 625 -5.48 20.38 30.19
CA ALA A 625 -4.46 19.83 29.29
C ALA A 625 -3.36 19.09 30.07
N LEU A 626 -2.84 19.69 31.14
CA LEU A 626 -1.80 19.03 31.96
C LEU A 626 -2.29 17.74 32.61
N ARG A 627 -3.50 17.74 33.19
CA ARG A 627 -4.06 16.54 33.79
C ARG A 627 -4.20 15.38 32.84
N ASP A 628 -4.71 15.65 31.64
CA ASP A 628 -4.90 14.63 30.61
C ASP A 628 -3.56 14.13 30.04
N LEU A 629 -2.63 15.04 29.76
CA LEU A 629 -1.31 14.68 29.26
C LEU A 629 -0.49 13.91 30.32
N ASP A 630 -0.63 14.24 31.60
CA ASP A 630 -0.01 13.48 32.69
C ASP A 630 -0.58 12.04 32.70
N THR A 631 -1.91 11.88 32.66
CA THR A 631 -2.55 10.57 32.60
C THR A 631 -2.11 9.79 31.33
N GLY A 632 -2.08 10.44 30.15
CA GLY A 632 -1.65 9.81 28.90
C GLY A 632 -0.19 9.31 28.98
N ILE A 633 0.69 10.08 29.62
CA ILE A 633 2.11 9.71 29.83
C ILE A 633 2.24 8.59 30.87
N GLU A 634 1.42 8.58 31.92
CA GLU A 634 1.42 7.50 32.92
C GLU A 634 0.98 6.17 32.30
N LEU A 635 -0.03 6.20 31.42
CA LEU A 635 -0.54 5.02 30.72
C LEU A 635 0.42 4.53 29.64
N ASP A 636 1.03 5.44 28.89
CA ASP A 636 2.03 5.13 27.86
C ASP A 636 3.23 6.10 27.93
N PRO A 637 4.27 5.75 28.69
CA PRO A 637 5.49 6.58 28.80
C PRO A 637 6.30 6.70 27.50
N ALA A 638 5.99 5.89 26.48
CA ALA A 638 6.63 5.95 25.15
C ALA A 638 5.88 6.88 24.19
N HIS A 639 4.73 7.43 24.58
CA HIS A 639 3.92 8.31 23.75
C HIS A 639 4.58 9.70 23.61
N HIS A 640 5.49 9.82 22.65
CA HIS A 640 6.32 11.03 22.44
C HIS A 640 5.51 12.31 22.24
N SER A 641 4.33 12.25 21.59
CA SER A 641 3.51 13.43 21.35
C SER A 641 2.88 13.98 22.64
N ALA A 642 2.50 13.12 23.59
CA ALA A 642 2.01 13.56 24.89
C ALA A 642 3.07 14.36 25.67
N TRP A 643 4.32 13.90 25.65
CA TRP A 643 5.44 14.64 26.24
C TRP A 643 5.62 16.02 25.56
N ALA A 644 5.57 16.04 24.23
CA ALA A 644 5.74 17.29 23.49
C ALA A 644 4.59 18.27 23.73
N SER A 645 3.34 17.80 23.75
CA SER A 645 2.17 18.65 24.05
C SER A 645 2.20 19.19 25.48
N ARG A 646 2.61 18.37 26.47
CA ARG A 646 2.81 18.84 27.83
C ARG A 646 3.88 19.91 27.92
N GLY A 647 5.00 19.69 27.22
CA GLY A 647 6.07 20.68 27.08
C GLY A 647 5.60 21.98 26.47
N ALA A 648 4.69 21.94 25.47
CA ALA A 648 4.10 23.13 24.88
C ALA A 648 3.17 23.89 25.85
N VAL A 649 2.36 23.20 26.65
CA VAL A 649 1.53 23.82 27.70
C VAL A 649 2.43 24.52 28.72
N ARG A 650 3.48 23.85 29.20
CA ARG A 650 4.46 24.41 30.15
C ARG A 650 5.20 25.62 29.60
N LEU A 651 5.56 25.56 28.31
CA LEU A 651 6.15 26.71 27.62
C LEU A 651 5.22 27.94 27.64
N THR A 652 3.92 27.75 27.34
CA THR A 652 2.93 28.83 27.38
C THR A 652 2.78 29.43 28.78
N ARG A 653 2.97 28.61 29.83
CA ARG A 653 2.96 29.04 31.24
C ARG A 653 4.28 29.68 31.71
N GLY A 654 5.30 29.74 30.85
CA GLY A 654 6.62 30.24 31.22
C GLY A 654 7.45 29.27 32.07
N GLU A 655 7.04 28.02 32.23
CA GLU A 655 7.74 26.98 32.98
C GLU A 655 8.88 26.37 32.14
N LEU A 656 9.87 27.21 31.77
CA LEU A 656 10.84 26.90 30.69
C LEU A 656 11.66 25.63 30.97
N ASP A 657 12.12 25.40 32.23
CA ASP A 657 12.92 24.21 32.54
C ASP A 657 12.11 22.91 32.47
N ALA A 658 10.86 22.95 32.94
CA ALA A 658 9.94 21.80 32.84
C ALA A 658 9.53 21.53 31.37
N ALA A 659 9.26 22.59 30.59
CA ALA A 659 8.99 22.49 29.18
C ALA A 659 10.15 21.86 28.41
N ARG A 660 11.39 22.29 28.73
CA ARG A 660 12.61 21.70 28.15
C ARG A 660 12.71 20.20 28.45
N ALA A 661 12.55 19.81 29.72
CA ALA A 661 12.67 18.41 30.12
C ALA A 661 11.65 17.51 29.37
N ASP A 662 10.41 17.96 29.20
CA ASP A 662 9.38 17.24 28.45
C ASP A 662 9.74 17.14 26.94
N LEU A 663 10.17 18.24 26.34
CA LEU A 663 10.57 18.26 24.92
C LEU A 663 11.85 17.46 24.68
N ASP A 664 12.80 17.45 25.63
CA ASP A 664 13.97 16.58 25.58
C ASP A 664 13.53 15.11 25.59
N ARG A 665 12.59 14.75 26.47
CA ARG A 665 12.05 13.38 26.54
C ARG A 665 11.31 13.00 25.27
N ALA A 666 10.50 13.90 24.70
CA ALA A 666 9.83 13.67 23.41
C ALA A 666 10.84 13.41 22.28
N LEU A 667 11.95 14.15 22.27
CA LEU A 667 13.01 14.01 21.27
C LEU A 667 13.94 12.82 21.52
N ASP A 668 14.08 12.35 22.77
CA ASP A 668 14.75 11.07 23.09
C ASP A 668 13.95 9.89 22.52
N LEU A 669 12.62 9.94 22.67
CA LEU A 669 11.71 8.93 22.13
C LEU A 669 11.61 9.00 20.60
N LYS A 670 11.60 10.22 20.06
CA LYS A 670 11.51 10.49 18.62
C LYS A 670 12.45 11.63 18.23
N PRO A 671 13.70 11.32 17.82
CA PRO A 671 14.73 12.32 17.53
C PRO A 671 14.39 13.29 16.38
N ASP A 672 13.54 12.86 15.43
CA ASP A 672 13.18 13.63 14.23
C ASP A 672 11.81 14.29 14.33
N TYR A 673 11.31 14.49 15.57
CA TYR A 673 10.03 15.14 15.79
C TYR A 673 10.16 16.66 15.61
N THR A 674 9.97 17.13 14.37
CA THR A 674 10.15 18.53 13.97
C THR A 674 9.32 19.49 14.79
N TRP A 675 8.08 19.13 15.12
CA TRP A 675 7.23 19.97 15.97
C TRP A 675 7.83 20.19 17.36
N ALA A 676 8.39 19.15 17.97
CA ALA A 676 9.05 19.26 19.27
C ALA A 676 10.36 20.07 19.19
N LEU A 677 11.12 19.92 18.09
CA LEU A 677 12.33 20.73 17.85
C LEU A 677 12.00 22.25 17.82
N VAL A 678 10.96 22.64 17.07
CA VAL A 678 10.55 24.05 17.01
C VAL A 678 10.04 24.55 18.37
N ARG A 679 9.29 23.73 19.11
CA ARG A 679 8.85 24.08 20.46
C ARG A 679 10.04 24.22 21.42
N ARG A 680 11.02 23.32 21.35
CA ARG A 680 12.24 23.43 22.17
C ARG A 680 13.09 24.63 21.77
N ALA A 681 13.13 24.99 20.50
CA ALA A 681 13.76 26.23 20.06
C ALA A 681 13.10 27.49 20.69
N ARG A 682 11.78 27.49 20.83
CA ARG A 682 11.09 28.57 21.57
C ARG A 682 11.45 28.58 23.06
N VAL A 683 11.65 27.41 23.68
CA VAL A 683 12.17 27.33 25.06
C VAL A 683 13.58 27.90 25.15
N TRP A 684 14.47 27.56 24.23
CA TRP A 684 15.83 28.11 24.19
C TRP A 684 15.83 29.63 24.00
N ARG A 685 14.92 30.17 23.19
CA ARG A 685 14.68 31.62 23.08
C ARG A 685 14.33 32.22 24.43
N GLY A 686 13.40 31.62 25.15
CA GLY A 686 13.01 32.07 26.51
C GLY A 686 14.15 32.02 27.52
N LEU A 687 15.06 31.06 27.40
CA LEU A 687 16.26 30.88 28.23
C LEU A 687 17.46 31.72 27.75
N GLY A 688 17.34 32.42 26.62
CA GLY A 688 18.40 33.27 26.07
C GLY A 688 19.51 32.50 25.33
N ASP A 689 19.35 31.23 25.03
CA ASP A 689 20.34 30.38 24.33
C ASP A 689 20.08 30.39 22.81
N ALA A 690 20.52 31.42 22.13
CA ALA A 690 20.35 31.57 20.68
C ALA A 690 21.07 30.47 19.87
N ALA A 691 22.16 29.94 20.39
CA ALA A 691 22.93 28.90 19.69
C ALA A 691 22.13 27.58 19.61
N ARG A 692 21.58 27.10 20.76
CA ARG A 692 20.74 25.92 20.79
C ARG A 692 19.40 26.13 20.05
N GLN A 693 18.83 27.35 20.14
CA GLN A 693 17.63 27.73 19.36
C GLN A 693 17.86 27.48 17.88
N LEU A 694 18.93 28.03 17.31
CA LEU A 694 19.26 27.89 15.89
C LEU A 694 19.57 26.45 15.52
N ALA A 695 20.27 25.70 16.37
CA ALA A 695 20.59 24.30 16.13
C ALA A 695 19.32 23.42 15.99
N ASP A 696 18.33 23.61 16.86
CA ASP A 696 17.05 22.87 16.78
C ASP A 696 16.26 23.28 15.52
N LEU A 697 16.23 24.57 15.17
CA LEU A 697 15.53 25.05 13.98
C LEU A 697 16.23 24.63 12.68
N ASP A 698 17.56 24.62 12.63
CA ASP A 698 18.31 24.11 11.49
C ASP A 698 18.02 22.62 11.27
N ARG A 699 17.95 21.84 12.35
CA ARG A 699 17.57 20.44 12.30
C ARG A 699 16.13 20.26 11.83
N ALA A 700 15.18 21.03 12.36
CA ALA A 700 13.78 20.98 11.94
C ALA A 700 13.61 21.30 10.45
N VAL A 701 14.28 22.36 9.94
CA VAL A 701 14.24 22.73 8.52
C VAL A 701 14.98 21.73 7.63
N THR A 702 16.02 21.05 8.15
CA THR A 702 16.69 19.97 7.41
C THR A 702 15.77 18.75 7.25
N LEU A 703 15.01 18.40 8.29
CA LEU A 703 14.06 17.30 8.29
C LEU A 703 12.82 17.59 7.44
N GLN A 704 12.32 18.82 7.50
CA GLN A 704 11.16 19.30 6.74
C GLN A 704 11.47 20.63 6.03
N PRO A 705 12.13 20.59 4.85
CA PRO A 705 12.55 21.79 4.14
C PRO A 705 11.41 22.71 3.70
N ASP A 706 10.24 22.18 3.44
CA ASP A 706 9.09 22.89 2.90
C ASP A 706 8.03 23.22 3.96
N TRP A 707 8.36 23.07 5.25
CA TRP A 707 7.44 23.39 6.34
C TRP A 707 7.48 24.89 6.67
N PRO A 708 6.43 25.67 6.33
CA PRO A 708 6.44 27.12 6.44
C PRO A 708 6.70 27.62 7.86
N TRP A 709 6.04 27.02 8.86
CA TRP A 709 6.20 27.44 10.24
C TRP A 709 7.63 27.27 10.76
N GLY A 710 8.25 26.09 10.54
CA GLY A 710 9.63 25.83 10.97
C GLY A 710 10.64 26.80 10.34
N ARG A 711 10.45 27.11 9.04
CA ARG A 711 11.28 28.12 8.35
C ARG A 711 11.06 29.53 8.85
N CYS A 712 9.82 29.95 9.12
CA CYS A 712 9.55 31.26 9.71
C CYS A 712 10.20 31.39 11.07
N GLU A 713 10.10 30.40 11.94
CA GLU A 713 10.75 30.40 13.26
C GLU A 713 12.28 30.51 13.13
N ARG A 714 12.89 29.81 12.13
CA ARG A 714 14.31 29.92 11.87
C ARG A 714 14.66 31.31 11.33
N GLY A 715 13.88 31.82 10.40
CA GLY A 715 14.03 33.18 9.90
C GLY A 715 13.97 34.23 11.01
N ASP A 716 13.02 34.12 11.93
CA ASP A 716 12.92 34.99 13.10
C ASP A 716 14.11 34.87 14.04
N ALA A 717 14.61 33.65 14.28
CA ALA A 717 15.81 33.43 15.08
C ALA A 717 17.05 34.03 14.42
N LEU A 718 17.22 33.87 13.10
CA LEU A 718 18.30 34.46 12.30
C LEU A 718 18.21 35.99 12.31
N ARG A 719 17.02 36.55 12.13
CA ARG A 719 16.79 38.02 12.19
C ARG A 719 17.17 38.57 13.57
N ASN A 720 16.76 37.90 14.64
CA ASN A 720 17.11 38.33 16.02
C ASN A 720 18.61 38.18 16.30
N ALA A 721 19.30 37.25 15.62
CA ALA A 721 20.77 37.12 15.69
C ALA A 721 21.52 38.08 14.74
N GLY A 722 20.83 39.00 14.04
CA GLY A 722 21.44 39.95 13.10
C GLY A 722 21.84 39.33 11.74
N ARG A 723 21.50 38.04 11.46
CA ARG A 723 21.79 37.36 10.20
C ARG A 723 20.67 37.62 9.18
N LEU A 724 20.51 38.89 8.82
CA LEU A 724 19.32 39.40 8.14
C LEU A 724 19.13 38.86 6.72
N GLU A 725 20.20 38.75 5.93
CA GLU A 725 20.13 38.19 4.58
C GLU A 725 19.78 36.69 4.57
N GLU A 726 20.16 35.96 5.60
CA GLU A 726 19.79 34.57 5.75
C GLU A 726 18.32 34.43 6.17
N SER A 727 17.86 35.31 7.05
CA SER A 727 16.44 35.32 7.41
C SER A 727 15.53 35.63 6.22
N LEU A 728 15.94 36.58 5.35
CA LEU A 728 15.19 36.90 4.12
C LEU A 728 15.08 35.69 3.19
N ARG A 729 16.14 34.86 3.07
CA ARG A 729 16.08 33.63 2.25
C ARG A 729 15.04 32.62 2.77
N ASP A 730 14.91 32.53 4.09
CA ASP A 730 13.88 31.67 4.68
C ASP A 730 12.47 32.18 4.42
N TYR A 731 12.24 33.49 4.63
CA TYR A 731 10.93 34.11 4.35
C TYR A 731 10.58 34.07 2.86
N ASP A 732 11.54 34.34 1.97
CA ASP A 732 11.32 34.27 0.52
C ASP A 732 10.94 32.83 0.08
N HIS A 733 11.56 31.82 0.69
CA HIS A 733 11.20 30.41 0.44
C HIS A 733 9.77 30.10 0.93
N VAL A 734 9.42 30.54 2.14
CA VAL A 734 8.05 30.38 2.67
C VAL A 734 7.02 31.04 1.76
N LEU A 735 7.29 32.27 1.32
CA LEU A 735 6.38 33.03 0.47
C LEU A 735 6.28 32.48 -0.97
N ALA A 736 7.30 31.76 -1.42
CA ALA A 736 7.22 31.01 -2.68
C ALA A 736 6.26 29.79 -2.56
N LEU A 737 6.21 29.14 -1.39
CA LEU A 737 5.32 28.00 -1.11
C LEU A 737 3.91 28.45 -0.71
N ALA A 738 3.81 29.49 0.12
CA ALA A 738 2.57 30.02 0.68
C ALA A 738 2.52 31.57 0.53
N PRO A 739 2.11 32.08 -0.64
CA PRO A 739 2.09 33.51 -0.93
C PRO A 739 1.15 34.33 -0.03
N GLU A 740 0.23 33.67 0.65
CA GLU A 740 -0.75 34.30 1.53
C GLU A 740 -0.39 34.18 3.03
N TYR A 741 0.84 33.81 3.35
CA TYR A 741 1.27 33.67 4.73
C TYR A 741 1.61 35.02 5.36
N ALA A 742 0.61 35.67 5.99
CA ALA A 742 0.70 37.05 6.49
C ALA A 742 1.90 37.28 7.44
N SER A 743 2.18 36.28 8.34
CA SER A 743 3.30 36.41 9.29
C SER A 743 4.67 36.38 8.61
N ALA A 744 4.84 35.65 7.51
CA ALA A 744 6.08 35.66 6.74
C ALA A 744 6.31 37.00 6.03
N HIS A 745 5.26 37.60 5.45
CA HIS A 745 5.34 38.95 4.90
C HIS A 745 5.73 39.98 5.96
N ALA A 746 5.11 39.91 7.14
CA ALA A 746 5.42 40.81 8.24
C ALA A 746 6.85 40.64 8.76
N SER A 747 7.31 39.40 8.98
CA SER A 747 8.68 39.11 9.42
C SER A 747 9.73 39.49 8.39
N ARG A 748 9.44 39.30 7.09
CA ARG A 748 10.27 39.77 5.98
C ARG A 748 10.37 41.29 5.98
N GLY A 749 9.24 41.98 6.15
CA GLY A 749 9.21 43.44 6.26
C GLY A 749 10.04 43.95 7.44
N ALA A 750 9.97 43.29 8.59
CA ALA A 750 10.80 43.63 9.75
C ALA A 750 12.29 43.44 9.48
N ALA A 751 12.70 42.38 8.80
CA ALA A 751 14.10 42.15 8.42
C ALA A 751 14.60 43.18 7.42
N LEU A 752 13.79 43.53 6.42
CA LEU A 752 14.10 44.60 5.44
C LEU A 752 14.23 45.97 6.10
N SER A 753 13.37 46.29 7.07
CA SER A 753 13.46 47.54 7.83
C SER A 753 14.76 47.61 8.63
N GLN A 754 15.21 46.53 9.25
CA GLN A 754 16.50 46.42 9.96
C GLN A 754 17.70 46.59 9.02
N LEU A 755 17.57 46.21 7.74
CA LEU A 755 18.57 46.43 6.69
C LEU A 755 18.56 47.87 6.10
N GLY A 756 17.62 48.73 6.51
CA GLY A 756 17.43 50.04 5.95
C GLY A 756 16.74 50.06 4.56
N ARG A 757 16.18 48.88 4.11
CA ARG A 757 15.46 48.77 2.83
C ARG A 757 13.97 49.13 3.03
N PHE A 758 13.70 50.38 3.41
CA PHE A 758 12.41 50.81 3.95
C PHE A 758 11.25 50.71 2.95
N GLU A 759 11.46 51.04 1.64
CA GLU A 759 10.40 50.90 0.63
C GLU A 759 9.96 49.44 0.47
N GLU A 760 10.91 48.53 0.42
CA GLU A 760 10.62 47.09 0.32
C GLU A 760 9.98 46.54 1.62
N ALA A 761 10.41 47.09 2.77
CA ALA A 761 9.82 46.75 4.06
C ALA A 761 8.33 47.14 4.11
N LEU A 762 8.02 48.39 3.69
CA LEU A 762 6.63 48.86 3.62
C LEU A 762 5.79 48.06 2.65
N ALA A 763 6.33 47.67 1.49
CA ALA A 763 5.62 46.80 0.54
C ALA A 763 5.27 45.45 1.17
N ALA A 764 6.22 44.82 1.87
CA ALA A 764 5.98 43.54 2.56
C ALA A 764 4.98 43.66 3.72
N LEU A 765 5.11 44.74 4.54
CA LEU A 765 4.20 45.00 5.66
C LEU A 765 2.78 45.36 5.19
N ASN A 766 2.65 46.10 4.08
CA ASN A 766 1.36 46.33 3.46
C ASN A 766 0.70 45.01 3.02
N ARG A 767 1.47 44.11 2.37
CA ARG A 767 0.93 42.83 1.96
C ARG A 767 0.47 41.98 3.16
N ALA A 768 1.23 41.99 4.27
CA ALA A 768 0.81 41.37 5.51
C ALA A 768 -0.52 41.94 6.03
N LEU A 769 -0.71 43.23 5.98
CA LEU A 769 -1.92 43.94 6.45
C LEU A 769 -3.08 43.90 5.46
N ASP A 770 -2.82 43.64 4.18
CA ASP A 770 -3.87 43.31 3.20
C ASP A 770 -4.46 41.94 3.48
N LEU A 771 -3.64 40.98 3.95
CA LEU A 771 -4.03 39.62 4.31
C LEU A 771 -4.70 39.55 5.69
N ASP A 772 -4.14 40.27 6.67
CA ASP A 772 -4.68 40.40 8.02
C ASP A 772 -4.65 41.86 8.45
N PRO A 773 -5.76 42.58 8.27
CA PRO A 773 -5.83 44.01 8.55
C PRO A 773 -5.57 44.40 10.02
N ASP A 774 -5.85 43.51 10.97
CA ASP A 774 -5.73 43.73 12.39
C ASP A 774 -4.47 43.15 13.03
N TYR A 775 -3.53 42.68 12.19
CA TYR A 775 -2.28 42.11 12.67
C TYR A 775 -1.42 43.14 13.44
N THR A 776 -1.65 43.22 14.73
CA THR A 776 -1.04 44.21 15.66
C THR A 776 0.48 44.30 15.49
N TRP A 777 1.16 43.13 15.38
CA TRP A 777 2.62 43.13 15.25
C TRP A 777 3.10 43.75 13.93
N ALA A 778 2.40 43.50 12.82
CA ALA A 778 2.72 44.10 11.52
C ALA A 778 2.46 45.61 11.52
N LEU A 779 1.37 46.06 12.15
CA LEU A 779 1.07 47.47 12.37
C LEU A 779 2.20 48.17 13.16
N CYS A 780 2.65 47.58 14.26
CA CYS A 780 3.78 48.09 15.06
C CYS A 780 5.06 48.19 14.20
N ARG A 781 5.38 47.16 13.41
CA ARG A 781 6.58 47.18 12.55
C ARG A 781 6.47 48.20 11.44
N ARG A 782 5.28 48.41 10.85
CA ARG A 782 5.07 49.45 9.84
C ARG A 782 5.15 50.86 10.44
N ALA A 783 4.60 51.06 11.63
CA ALA A 783 4.77 52.33 12.38
C ALA A 783 6.24 52.63 12.65
N GLU A 784 7.04 51.68 13.13
CA GLU A 784 8.48 51.81 13.34
C GLU A 784 9.22 52.14 12.02
N THR A 785 8.81 51.53 10.89
CA THR A 785 9.40 51.81 9.56
C THR A 785 9.03 53.20 9.05
N HIS A 786 7.77 53.63 9.24
CA HIS A 786 7.32 55.00 8.93
C HIS A 786 8.05 56.03 9.78
N LEU A 787 8.29 55.74 11.06
CA LEU A 787 9.06 56.59 11.95
C LEU A 787 10.50 56.77 11.45
N ALA A 788 11.16 55.69 11.00
CA ALA A 788 12.51 55.72 10.43
C ALA A 788 12.60 56.56 9.14
N LEU A 789 11.49 56.70 8.41
CA LEU A 789 11.34 57.54 7.21
C LEU A 789 10.85 58.94 7.53
N ALA A 790 10.71 59.29 8.81
CA ALA A 790 10.12 60.55 9.29
C ALA A 790 8.68 60.82 8.77
N ALA A 791 7.95 59.78 8.42
CA ALA A 791 6.55 59.82 8.01
C ALA A 791 5.63 59.75 9.26
N PHE A 792 5.67 60.82 10.07
CA PHE A 792 5.09 60.83 11.42
C PHE A 792 3.57 60.56 11.45
N ASP A 793 2.81 61.16 10.53
CA ASP A 793 1.36 60.97 10.48
C ASP A 793 0.98 59.52 10.23
N ALA A 794 1.68 58.86 9.30
CA ALA A 794 1.46 57.44 8.98
C ALA A 794 1.89 56.56 10.16
N ALA A 795 2.99 56.85 10.82
CA ALA A 795 3.48 56.16 11.99
C ALA A 795 2.48 56.22 13.16
N VAL A 796 1.92 57.42 13.41
CA VAL A 796 0.89 57.64 14.46
C VAL A 796 -0.37 56.83 14.13
N ALA A 797 -0.86 56.88 12.89
CA ALA A 797 -2.06 56.16 12.46
C ALA A 797 -1.92 54.64 12.66
N ASP A 798 -0.80 54.08 12.26
CA ASP A 798 -0.54 52.63 12.44
C ASP A 798 -0.40 52.24 13.93
N ALA A 799 0.29 53.01 14.71
CA ALA A 799 0.48 52.78 16.14
C ALA A 799 -0.86 52.89 16.92
N GLU A 800 -1.73 53.83 16.57
CA GLU A 800 -3.07 53.95 17.16
C GLU A 800 -3.96 52.79 16.77
N ARG A 801 -3.89 52.38 15.52
CA ARG A 801 -4.62 51.18 15.02
C ARG A 801 -4.13 49.92 15.72
N ALA A 802 -2.80 49.76 15.91
CA ALA A 802 -2.25 48.61 16.67
C ALA A 802 -2.81 48.55 18.11
N CYS A 803 -2.86 49.67 18.80
CA CYS A 803 -3.44 49.74 20.13
C CYS A 803 -4.97 49.54 20.17
N ALA A 804 -5.69 49.91 19.10
CA ALA A 804 -7.13 49.65 18.98
C ALA A 804 -7.42 48.15 18.73
N SER A 805 -6.62 47.49 17.90
CA SER A 805 -6.75 46.05 17.63
C SER A 805 -6.39 45.23 18.85
N ASN A 806 -5.41 45.57 19.65
CA ASN A 806 -5.05 44.91 20.89
C ASN A 806 -4.67 45.92 22.00
N PRO A 807 -5.63 46.37 22.81
CA PRO A 807 -5.41 47.35 23.85
C PRO A 807 -4.44 46.95 24.95
N ASP A 808 -4.30 45.62 25.20
CA ASP A 808 -3.46 45.10 26.27
C ASP A 808 -2.01 44.82 25.82
N ASP A 809 -1.71 44.97 24.54
CA ASP A 809 -0.36 44.74 23.99
C ASP A 809 0.61 45.85 24.46
N GLU A 810 1.53 45.47 25.35
CA GLU A 810 2.54 46.41 25.91
C GLU A 810 3.44 46.99 24.81
N ARG A 811 3.76 46.22 23.77
CA ARG A 811 4.57 46.66 22.65
C ARG A 811 3.84 47.73 21.81
N ALA A 812 2.56 47.47 21.49
CA ALA A 812 1.75 48.45 20.75
C ALA A 812 1.69 49.78 21.51
N ARG A 813 1.50 49.72 22.83
CA ARG A 813 1.54 50.92 23.68
C ARG A 813 2.91 51.61 23.64
N ALA A 814 3.99 50.83 23.77
CA ALA A 814 5.36 51.37 23.71
C ALA A 814 5.69 52.02 22.37
N VAL A 815 5.32 51.40 21.24
CA VAL A 815 5.49 51.97 19.89
C VAL A 815 4.67 53.24 19.71
N ARG A 816 3.41 53.28 20.17
CA ARG A 816 2.58 54.49 20.13
C ARG A 816 3.25 55.65 20.89
N ASP A 817 3.70 55.38 22.13
CA ASP A 817 4.31 56.40 22.97
C ASP A 817 5.64 56.89 22.37
N GLN A 818 6.44 56.00 21.79
CA GLN A 818 7.66 56.37 21.04
C GLN A 818 7.36 57.24 19.81
N VAL A 819 6.36 56.86 19.00
CA VAL A 819 5.98 57.60 17.78
C VAL A 819 5.43 58.98 18.15
N ARG A 820 4.57 59.10 19.17
CA ARG A 820 4.06 60.38 19.64
C ARG A 820 5.16 61.29 20.18
N GLY A 821 6.13 60.70 20.92
CA GLY A 821 7.28 61.47 21.41
C GLY A 821 8.23 61.97 20.31
N ALA A 822 8.28 61.31 19.18
CA ALA A 822 9.09 61.72 18.03
C ALA A 822 8.35 62.70 17.08
N ALA A 823 7.00 62.70 17.08
CA ALA A 823 6.16 63.58 16.26
C ALA A 823 5.88 64.92 16.93
N GLY A 824 6.09 65.09 18.25
CA GLY A 824 5.97 66.39 19.01
C GLY A 824 7.32 66.96 19.28
#